data_fde7e31e8cd3aaf6131c41f5d4902237
#
_entry.id   fde7e31e8cd3aaf6131c41f5d4902237
#
_cell.length_a   1.000
_cell.length_b   1.000
_cell.length_c   1.000
_cell.angle_alpha   90.00
_cell.angle_beta   90.00
_cell.angle_gamma   90.00
#
_symmetry.space_group_name_H-M   'P 1'
#
loop_
_entity.id
_entity.type
_entity.pdbx_description
1 polymer ?
#
loop_
_entity_poly.entity_id
_entity_poly.type
_entity_poly.pdbx_seq_one_letter_code
_entity_poly.pdbx_strand_id
1 'polypeptide(L)'
;ILVRPYSNLDYLIGKWIAIISLFITVYIINLIILGIFHIGNGSYPFTFFPYLFYLLTLALPVLLFVTGLTVWLNVVFKTPFLSMFILFGYILVDVFYLSDIQFGCFDFLAMTIPNVFSDIVGHVGVSTYLLQRFAYILFGISFLFFAVSRLQRLAGSIKDVRRCILLGIILFGIGVGCGWSYYWHYYKINQKRKQYIALYEEYKDNERIRISEQKIVYKQEGEWISVLDSITVYNPNKKKIKDVILYLNPSLTVNNVTCMGEKVHYRKNEQVLLLDYPIGCGEYRNFVIHYSGKIDESVCYLDVDDSEYNNTKWSNSILRYGKRTAMVEEAYTFLTPECLWYPVCAPLVNPVQPLASEISFSNYSLTVVHDTMYTVISQGKPSRSREGSYFKNTNPLPGLTLCMGKYNCRSLLIDSTLFEIYFFNEGNNFLAILDGSQKGVVEGIRGVKEKFEYKYGIKYPFSKMTLVEIPVSLCSYSRIGKEGSEFVQPELVFQPENWCKNSQYVSMKNYTREMEKMRPMQSVEVSEKEKISSWSESYFNSLAMEFPKMDLLSFLSNHQLFLTPVKNMSSVAFWFTNFTGCLFSDKYPYIDYFIRQMLMNNRVQILQNSIEVGSTKDDSVIDYLSSHSLQNVLSGSRLSSFEGSILKLKSQYFAKYIYCHIDQDEFKAFLVDFYSRNLFREVPFEQFVEEVQQKFHFDFLTFVEEFYRMSGVPFFFIRNLDQKIMTEGQFCERLVSFDVWNPSECNGVVTLYSEGDDYTPDLQEVKSIPVYSGTCIHVSVPMKKRKWNILLHTNFSQNNPD
;
A
#
# COMPACT_ATOMS: atom_id res chain seq x y z
N ILE A 1 31.93 -16.48 49.59
CA ILE A 1 32.12 -15.83 48.27
C ILE A 1 32.61 -14.40 48.41
N LEU A 2 32.13 -13.63 49.38
CA LEU A 2 32.55 -12.23 49.61
C LEU A 2 34.01 -12.05 50.09
N VAL A 3 34.67 -13.07 50.58
CA VAL A 3 36.02 -13.02 51.18
C VAL A 3 37.11 -13.60 50.27
N ARG A 4 36.77 -14.10 49.08
CA ARG A 4 37.80 -14.67 48.16
C ARG A 4 38.53 -13.55 47.38
N PRO A 5 39.86 -13.72 47.06
CA PRO A 5 40.71 -12.68 46.52
C PRO A 5 40.52 -12.46 45.00
N TYR A 6 39.25 -12.51 44.48
CA TYR A 6 38.94 -12.11 43.12
C TYR A 6 38.72 -10.63 43.01
N SER A 7 39.12 -10.02 41.90
CA SER A 7 38.82 -8.60 41.64
C SER A 7 37.34 -8.33 41.56
N ASN A 8 36.91 -7.07 41.77
CA ASN A 8 35.51 -6.67 41.57
C ASN A 8 35.04 -6.91 40.11
N LEU A 9 35.98 -6.78 39.19
CA LEU A 9 35.73 -7.02 37.75
C LEU A 9 35.42 -8.50 37.52
N ASP A 10 36.33 -9.42 37.94
CA ASP A 10 36.13 -10.85 37.79
C ASP A 10 34.80 -11.35 38.39
N TYR A 11 34.48 -10.79 39.53
CA TYR A 11 33.24 -11.13 40.23
C TYR A 11 32.00 -10.72 39.46
N LEU A 12 31.94 -9.49 38.95
CA LEU A 12 30.79 -9.00 38.17
C LEU A 12 30.71 -9.65 36.81
N ILE A 13 31.84 -9.79 36.10
CA ILE A 13 31.88 -10.48 34.79
C ILE A 13 31.43 -11.93 34.94
N GLY A 14 31.91 -12.65 35.95
CA GLY A 14 31.50 -14.04 36.19
C GLY A 14 30.01 -14.19 36.45
N LYS A 15 29.42 -13.30 37.27
CA LYS A 15 27.97 -13.27 37.48
C LYS A 15 27.19 -12.90 36.21
N TRP A 16 27.68 -11.89 35.50
CA TRP A 16 27.04 -11.42 34.28
C TRP A 16 27.02 -12.50 33.17
N ILE A 17 28.15 -13.15 32.96
CA ILE A 17 28.26 -14.28 32.02
C ILE A 17 27.34 -15.43 32.42
N ALA A 18 27.26 -15.76 33.74
CA ALA A 18 26.35 -16.80 34.24
C ALA A 18 24.89 -16.47 33.99
N ILE A 19 24.46 -15.22 34.13
CA ILE A 19 23.11 -14.77 33.84
C ILE A 19 22.84 -14.84 32.32
N ILE A 20 23.76 -14.32 31.52
CA ILE A 20 23.63 -14.33 30.07
C ILE A 20 23.55 -15.76 29.54
N SER A 21 24.43 -16.66 30.03
CA SER A 21 24.43 -18.05 29.59
C SER A 21 23.13 -18.78 29.95
N LEU A 22 22.51 -18.45 31.08
CA LEU A 22 21.20 -18.96 31.45
C LEU A 22 20.13 -18.53 30.43
N PHE A 23 20.05 -17.24 30.13
CA PHE A 23 19.08 -16.73 29.15
C PHE A 23 19.32 -17.25 27.75
N ILE A 24 20.59 -17.32 27.31
CA ILE A 24 20.96 -17.91 26.02
C ILE A 24 20.55 -19.39 25.95
N THR A 25 20.74 -20.15 27.04
CA THR A 25 20.33 -21.55 27.09
C THR A 25 18.82 -21.69 26.93
N VAL A 26 18.03 -20.88 27.65
CA VAL A 26 16.57 -20.84 27.50
C VAL A 26 16.17 -20.46 26.07
N TYR A 27 16.84 -19.47 25.49
CA TYR A 27 16.59 -19.04 24.11
C TYR A 27 16.90 -20.13 23.09
N ILE A 28 18.03 -20.85 23.25
CA ILE A 28 18.41 -21.98 22.39
C ILE A 28 17.36 -23.10 22.50
N ILE A 29 16.87 -23.42 23.70
CA ILE A 29 15.81 -24.41 23.88
C ILE A 29 14.57 -23.98 23.09
N ASN A 30 14.14 -22.72 23.18
CA ASN A 30 13.02 -22.18 22.39
C ASN A 30 13.28 -22.28 20.89
N LEU A 31 14.49 -21.96 20.43
CA LEU A 31 14.85 -22.09 19.00
C LEU A 31 14.80 -23.54 18.53
N ILE A 32 15.22 -24.50 19.37
CA ILE A 32 15.13 -25.95 19.05
C ILE A 32 13.66 -26.35 18.93
N ILE A 33 12.81 -25.94 19.87
CA ILE A 33 11.36 -26.20 19.80
C ILE A 33 10.77 -25.63 18.53
N LEU A 34 11.04 -24.37 18.23
CA LEU A 34 10.59 -23.71 16.99
C LEU A 34 11.11 -24.40 15.73
N GLY A 35 12.38 -24.85 15.74
CA GLY A 35 12.98 -25.60 14.65
C GLY A 35 12.28 -26.95 14.42
N ILE A 36 11.93 -27.66 15.50
CA ILE A 36 11.17 -28.92 15.42
C ILE A 36 9.78 -28.67 14.83
N PHE A 37 9.08 -27.62 15.27
CA PHE A 37 7.79 -27.23 14.68
C PHE A 37 7.93 -26.85 13.22
N HIS A 38 8.99 -26.12 12.84
CA HIS A 38 9.26 -25.73 11.46
C HIS A 38 9.45 -26.95 10.55
N ILE A 39 10.28 -27.90 10.99
CA ILE A 39 10.52 -29.15 10.26
C ILE A 39 9.24 -30.03 10.22
N GLY A 40 8.51 -30.11 11.35
CA GLY A 40 7.30 -30.91 11.46
C GLY A 40 6.14 -30.42 10.59
N ASN A 41 6.04 -29.12 10.37
CA ASN A 41 5.00 -28.57 9.49
C ASN A 41 5.25 -28.83 8.00
N GLY A 42 6.51 -29.13 7.59
CA GLY A 42 6.86 -29.52 6.22
C GLY A 42 6.54 -28.49 5.12
N SER A 43 5.97 -27.35 5.51
CA SER A 43 5.48 -26.33 4.57
C SER A 43 6.58 -25.39 4.05
N TYR A 44 7.71 -25.35 4.74
CA TYR A 44 8.83 -24.45 4.44
C TYR A 44 10.15 -25.20 4.40
N PRO A 45 11.07 -24.85 3.50
CA PRO A 45 12.43 -25.36 3.56
C PRO A 45 13.09 -24.88 4.86
N PHE A 46 13.63 -25.82 5.64
CA PHE A 46 14.32 -25.47 6.87
C PHE A 46 15.67 -24.85 6.57
N THR A 47 15.87 -23.60 6.98
CA THR A 47 17.14 -22.89 6.92
C THR A 47 17.63 -22.57 8.33
N PHE A 48 18.84 -23.03 8.68
CA PHE A 48 19.40 -22.83 10.02
C PHE A 48 19.95 -21.41 10.23
N PHE A 49 20.41 -20.79 9.16
CA PHE A 49 21.12 -19.50 9.23
C PHE A 49 20.33 -18.37 9.91
N PRO A 50 19.04 -18.12 9.64
CA PRO A 50 18.26 -17.09 10.34
C PRO A 50 18.18 -17.30 11.85
N TYR A 51 18.10 -18.53 12.33
CA TYR A 51 18.06 -18.84 13.76
C TYR A 51 19.35 -18.42 14.46
N LEU A 52 20.51 -18.72 13.87
CA LEU A 52 21.80 -18.32 14.41
C LEU A 52 22.01 -16.82 14.27
N PHE A 53 21.64 -16.24 13.13
CA PHE A 53 21.81 -14.82 12.85
C PHE A 53 21.04 -13.97 13.86
N TYR A 54 19.76 -14.25 14.13
CA TYR A 54 18.98 -13.48 15.08
C TYR A 54 19.30 -13.77 16.54
N LEU A 55 19.81 -14.96 16.86
CA LEU A 55 20.37 -15.21 18.19
C LEU A 55 21.54 -14.25 18.48
N LEU A 56 22.44 -14.07 17.51
CA LEU A 56 23.64 -13.26 17.70
C LEU A 56 23.40 -11.76 17.53
N THR A 57 22.52 -11.37 16.61
CA THR A 57 22.35 -9.96 16.22
C THR A 57 21.14 -9.29 16.85
N LEU A 58 20.13 -10.04 17.29
CA LEU A 58 18.95 -9.52 17.97
C LEU A 58 18.96 -9.85 19.45
N ALA A 59 18.95 -11.14 19.83
CA ALA A 59 18.82 -11.54 21.22
C ALA A 59 20.03 -11.16 22.08
N LEU A 60 21.24 -11.43 21.59
CA LEU A 60 22.46 -11.15 22.35
C LEU A 60 22.66 -9.66 22.66
N PRO A 61 22.51 -8.71 21.72
CA PRO A 61 22.61 -7.28 22.02
C PRO A 61 21.61 -6.81 23.07
N VAL A 62 20.34 -7.27 22.99
CA VAL A 62 19.29 -6.94 23.96
C VAL A 62 19.68 -7.48 25.35
N LEU A 63 20.11 -8.74 25.45
CA LEU A 63 20.52 -9.35 26.70
C LEU A 63 21.70 -8.63 27.33
N LEU A 64 22.74 -8.32 26.55
CA LEU A 64 23.91 -7.58 27.02
C LEU A 64 23.56 -6.19 27.54
N PHE A 65 22.72 -5.47 26.83
CA PHE A 65 22.27 -4.14 27.22
C PHE A 65 21.42 -4.17 28.48
N VAL A 66 20.34 -4.98 28.50
CA VAL A 66 19.41 -5.05 29.63
C VAL A 66 20.11 -5.55 30.90
N THR A 67 20.91 -6.59 30.80
CA THR A 67 21.62 -7.15 31.98
C THR A 67 22.72 -6.21 32.45
N GLY A 68 23.45 -5.55 31.56
CA GLY A 68 24.46 -4.55 31.92
C GLY A 68 23.84 -3.34 32.64
N LEU A 69 22.75 -2.81 32.10
CA LEU A 69 21.98 -1.73 32.69
C LEU A 69 21.41 -2.14 34.06
N THR A 70 20.84 -3.34 34.16
CA THR A 70 20.30 -3.87 35.43
C THR A 70 21.37 -3.97 36.50
N VAL A 71 22.54 -4.49 36.16
CA VAL A 71 23.69 -4.59 37.10
C VAL A 71 24.10 -3.20 37.58
N TRP A 72 24.21 -2.23 36.68
CA TRP A 72 24.57 -0.84 37.01
C TRP A 72 23.53 -0.20 37.90
N LEU A 73 22.23 -0.29 37.58
CA LEU A 73 21.13 0.26 38.40
C LEU A 73 21.13 -0.34 39.83
N ASN A 74 21.30 -1.67 39.93
CA ASN A 74 21.34 -2.33 41.24
C ASN A 74 22.51 -1.86 42.13
N VAL A 75 23.66 -1.60 41.50
CA VAL A 75 24.83 -1.09 42.26
C VAL A 75 24.63 0.37 42.69
N VAL A 76 23.97 1.17 41.81
CA VAL A 76 23.70 2.60 42.12
C VAL A 76 22.61 2.76 43.18
N PHE A 77 21.47 2.13 43.00
CA PHE A 77 20.32 2.31 43.87
C PHE A 77 20.31 1.41 45.10
N LYS A 78 21.10 0.34 45.11
CA LYS A 78 21.20 -0.66 46.22
C LYS A 78 19.86 -1.33 46.59
N THR A 79 18.79 -1.06 45.85
CA THR A 79 17.46 -1.61 46.08
C THR A 79 16.99 -2.31 44.81
N PRO A 80 16.90 -3.67 44.78
CA PRO A 80 16.50 -4.41 43.61
C PRO A 80 15.13 -4.01 43.03
N PHE A 81 14.19 -3.69 43.98
CA PHE A 81 12.84 -3.27 43.56
C PHE A 81 12.83 -1.99 42.73
N LEU A 82 13.59 -0.96 43.16
CA LEU A 82 13.67 0.30 42.42
C LEU A 82 14.35 0.12 41.07
N SER A 83 15.40 -0.69 41.01
CA SER A 83 16.10 -1.03 39.76
C SER A 83 15.18 -1.74 38.76
N MET A 84 14.36 -2.69 39.23
CA MET A 84 13.38 -3.40 38.41
C MET A 84 12.27 -2.47 37.94
N PHE A 85 11.77 -1.57 38.80
CA PHE A 85 10.75 -0.60 38.41
C PHE A 85 11.22 0.37 37.36
N ILE A 86 12.47 0.90 37.48
CA ILE A 86 13.07 1.78 36.46
C ILE A 86 13.26 1.04 35.16
N LEU A 87 13.75 -0.19 35.17
CA LEU A 87 13.94 -1.00 33.97
C LEU A 87 12.61 -1.30 33.25
N PHE A 88 11.58 -1.69 34.02
CA PHE A 88 10.25 -1.93 33.50
C PHE A 88 9.65 -0.66 32.86
N GLY A 89 9.77 0.46 33.58
CA GLY A 89 9.37 1.77 33.05
C GLY A 89 10.10 2.13 31.75
N TYR A 90 11.41 1.87 31.69
CA TYR A 90 12.18 2.10 30.47
C TYR A 90 11.71 1.22 29.30
N ILE A 91 11.44 -0.08 29.56
CA ILE A 91 10.90 -1.00 28.55
C ILE A 91 9.55 -0.49 28.03
N LEU A 92 8.64 -0.05 28.92
CA LEU A 92 7.35 0.50 28.49
C LEU A 92 7.52 1.75 27.62
N VAL A 93 8.41 2.67 28.06
CA VAL A 93 8.69 3.88 27.28
C VAL A 93 9.31 3.54 25.92
N ASP A 94 10.16 2.52 25.82
CA ASP A 94 10.70 2.04 24.55
C ASP A 94 9.61 1.51 23.63
N VAL A 95 8.80 0.59 24.14
CA VAL A 95 7.73 -0.07 23.35
C VAL A 95 6.70 0.94 22.82
N PHE A 96 6.31 1.93 23.62
CA PHE A 96 5.23 2.84 23.24
C PHE A 96 5.68 4.18 22.65
N TYR A 97 6.93 4.56 22.84
CA TYR A 97 7.39 5.89 22.45
C TYR A 97 8.77 5.93 21.80
N LEU A 98 9.83 5.42 22.46
CA LEU A 98 11.21 5.58 21.97
C LEU A 98 11.47 4.81 20.66
N SER A 99 10.78 3.69 20.46
CA SER A 99 10.92 2.90 19.24
C SER A 99 10.50 3.66 17.97
N ASP A 100 9.57 4.61 18.06
CA ASP A 100 9.06 5.35 16.91
C ASP A 100 9.82 6.65 16.62
N ILE A 101 10.60 7.14 17.58
CA ILE A 101 11.35 8.38 17.41
C ILE A 101 12.75 8.14 16.86
N GLN A 102 13.27 9.14 16.15
CA GLN A 102 14.65 9.16 15.63
C GLN A 102 15.02 7.90 14.83
N PHE A 103 14.10 7.42 14.00
CA PHE A 103 14.28 6.26 13.11
C PHE A 103 14.57 4.94 13.84
N GLY A 104 14.11 4.78 15.09
CA GLY A 104 14.38 3.61 15.91
C GLY A 104 15.82 3.56 16.48
N CYS A 105 16.53 4.70 16.51
CA CYS A 105 17.86 4.76 17.12
C CYS A 105 17.84 4.34 18.58
N PHE A 106 16.78 4.67 19.31
CA PHE A 106 16.60 4.36 20.73
C PHE A 106 15.87 3.04 20.98
N ASP A 107 15.46 2.33 19.94
CA ASP A 107 14.79 1.03 20.01
C ASP A 107 15.79 -0.08 20.35
N PHE A 108 15.97 -0.36 21.66
CA PHE A 108 16.88 -1.42 22.06
C PHE A 108 16.31 -2.82 21.82
N LEU A 109 14.98 -2.97 21.73
CA LEU A 109 14.32 -4.23 21.40
C LEU A 109 14.36 -4.55 19.91
N ALA A 110 14.69 -3.58 19.06
CA ALA A 110 14.67 -3.67 17.59
C ALA A 110 13.28 -4.01 17.03
N MET A 111 12.24 -3.45 17.59
CA MET A 111 10.85 -3.67 17.13
C MET A 111 10.55 -2.94 15.84
N THR A 112 11.21 -1.79 15.59
CA THR A 112 10.95 -0.90 14.45
C THR A 112 12.06 -0.94 13.41
N ILE A 113 13.16 -1.58 13.71
CA ILE A 113 14.28 -1.72 12.79
C ILE A 113 14.00 -2.86 11.83
N PRO A 114 14.25 -2.68 10.51
CA PRO A 114 14.08 -3.75 9.53
C PRO A 114 14.97 -4.96 9.89
N ASN A 115 14.36 -6.06 10.27
CA ASN A 115 15.04 -7.27 10.73
C ASN A 115 14.45 -8.55 10.12
N VAL A 116 13.84 -8.44 8.95
CA VAL A 116 13.28 -9.58 8.23
C VAL A 116 14.31 -10.17 7.29
N PHE A 117 14.46 -11.49 7.34
CA PHE A 117 15.31 -12.25 6.44
C PHE A 117 14.50 -12.73 5.25
N SER A 118 14.95 -12.38 4.04
CA SER A 118 14.40 -12.87 2.78
C SER A 118 15.13 -14.14 2.36
N ASP A 119 14.41 -15.16 1.91
CA ASP A 119 14.99 -16.37 1.33
C ASP A 119 15.65 -16.09 -0.03
N ILE A 120 15.31 -14.96 -0.66
CA ILE A 120 15.79 -14.58 -1.99
C ILE A 120 17.07 -13.72 -1.90
N VAL A 121 17.04 -12.67 -1.08
CA VAL A 121 18.09 -11.65 -1.02
C VAL A 121 18.77 -11.56 0.35
N GLY A 122 18.38 -12.41 1.29
CA GLY A 122 18.93 -12.39 2.65
C GLY A 122 18.42 -11.22 3.49
N HIS A 123 19.23 -10.74 4.43
CA HIS A 123 18.91 -9.61 5.29
C HIS A 123 19.31 -8.29 4.61
N VAL A 124 18.32 -7.46 4.32
CA VAL A 124 18.52 -6.16 3.69
C VAL A 124 18.98 -5.12 4.72
N GLY A 125 19.91 -4.24 4.34
CA GLY A 125 20.40 -3.18 5.23
C GLY A 125 21.22 -3.71 6.42
N VAL A 126 21.91 -4.84 6.27
CA VAL A 126 22.71 -5.50 7.32
C VAL A 126 23.64 -4.52 8.03
N SER A 127 24.32 -3.65 7.28
CA SER A 127 25.31 -2.73 7.85
C SER A 127 24.69 -1.73 8.83
N THR A 128 23.56 -1.12 8.47
CA THR A 128 22.85 -0.17 9.34
C THR A 128 22.20 -0.87 10.52
N TYR A 129 21.64 -2.07 10.30
CA TYR A 129 21.09 -2.91 11.36
C TYR A 129 22.17 -3.29 12.38
N LEU A 130 23.29 -3.85 11.93
CA LEU A 130 24.40 -4.25 12.80
C LEU A 130 25.04 -3.07 13.53
N LEU A 131 25.11 -1.90 12.90
CA LEU A 131 25.66 -0.70 13.54
C LEU A 131 24.83 -0.30 14.78
N GLN A 132 23.52 -0.31 14.66
CA GLN A 132 22.61 -0.02 15.77
C GLN A 132 22.69 -1.11 16.85
N ARG A 133 22.70 -2.39 16.46
CA ARG A 133 22.87 -3.51 17.41
C ARG A 133 24.19 -3.44 18.16
N PHE A 134 25.28 -3.12 17.47
CA PHE A 134 26.61 -2.98 18.06
C PHE A 134 26.67 -1.84 19.09
N ALA A 135 25.98 -0.73 18.84
CA ALA A 135 25.86 0.35 19.85
C ALA A 135 25.31 -0.17 21.18
N TYR A 136 24.26 -1.00 21.14
CA TYR A 136 23.66 -1.55 22.37
C TYR A 136 24.56 -2.58 23.06
N ILE A 137 25.34 -3.36 22.32
CA ILE A 137 26.39 -4.20 22.92
C ILE A 137 27.38 -3.33 23.72
N LEU A 138 27.86 -2.26 23.10
CA LEU A 138 28.82 -1.35 23.74
C LEU A 138 28.24 -0.65 24.98
N PHE A 139 27.00 -0.21 24.92
CA PHE A 139 26.30 0.35 26.08
C PHE A 139 26.17 -0.66 27.21
N GLY A 140 25.77 -1.90 26.93
CA GLY A 140 25.67 -2.96 27.96
C GLY A 140 27.00 -3.25 28.65
N ILE A 141 28.07 -3.38 27.87
CA ILE A 141 29.43 -3.59 28.39
C ILE A 141 29.90 -2.36 29.18
N SER A 142 29.63 -1.15 28.68
CA SER A 142 29.98 0.09 29.37
C SER A 142 29.32 0.20 30.77
N PHE A 143 28.03 -0.13 30.88
CA PHE A 143 27.32 -0.15 32.15
C PHE A 143 27.92 -1.14 33.14
N LEU A 144 28.41 -2.28 32.64
CA LEU A 144 29.14 -3.22 33.52
C LEU A 144 30.40 -2.60 34.08
N PHE A 145 31.22 -1.92 33.28
CA PHE A 145 32.42 -1.21 33.77
C PHE A 145 32.07 -0.09 34.74
N PHE A 146 31.00 0.65 34.52
CA PHE A 146 30.51 1.64 35.51
C PHE A 146 30.05 0.99 36.79
N ALA A 147 29.40 -0.18 36.74
CA ALA A 147 29.00 -0.93 37.92
C ALA A 147 30.22 -1.43 38.74
N VAL A 148 31.26 -1.92 38.05
CA VAL A 148 32.53 -2.31 38.73
C VAL A 148 33.13 -1.16 39.51
N SER A 149 33.10 0.06 38.96
CA SER A 149 33.68 1.24 39.58
C SER A 149 32.96 1.68 40.88
N ARG A 150 31.68 1.34 41.02
CA ARG A 150 30.81 1.69 42.18
C ARG A 150 30.62 0.54 43.16
N LEU A 151 31.11 -0.66 42.86
CA LEU A 151 30.90 -1.83 43.69
C LEU A 151 31.75 -1.75 44.98
N GLN A 152 31.07 -1.67 46.12
CA GLN A 152 31.69 -1.60 47.46
C GLN A 152 31.92 -3.00 48.06
N ARG A 153 32.71 -3.85 47.39
CA ARG A 153 33.00 -5.20 47.90
C ARG A 153 34.40 -5.35 48.44
N LEU A 154 35.40 -4.92 47.68
CA LEU A 154 36.79 -4.89 48.09
C LEU A 154 37.37 -3.51 47.82
N ALA A 155 38.29 -3.09 48.67
CA ALA A 155 39.04 -1.86 48.41
C ALA A 155 39.92 -2.10 47.15
N GLY A 156 39.38 -1.74 45.97
CA GLY A 156 40.14 -1.77 44.73
C GLY A 156 41.22 -0.70 44.73
N SER A 157 42.32 -0.96 43.99
CA SER A 157 43.29 0.10 43.80
C SER A 157 42.61 1.27 43.06
N ILE A 158 42.91 2.49 43.44
CA ILE A 158 42.37 3.71 42.78
C ILE A 158 42.70 3.67 41.28
N LYS A 159 43.81 3.08 40.88
CA LYS A 159 44.22 2.91 39.49
C LYS A 159 43.26 1.98 38.68
N ASP A 160 42.82 0.87 39.28
CA ASP A 160 41.93 -0.07 38.60
C ASP A 160 40.49 0.48 38.48
N VAL A 161 40.03 1.19 39.46
CA VAL A 161 38.73 1.92 39.39
C VAL A 161 38.77 2.98 38.29
N ARG A 162 39.86 3.77 38.22
CA ARG A 162 40.02 4.76 37.12
C ARG A 162 40.09 4.11 35.75
N ARG A 163 40.80 2.97 35.61
CA ARG A 163 40.83 2.20 34.36
C ARG A 163 39.45 1.71 33.95
N CYS A 164 38.66 1.16 34.86
CA CYS A 164 37.30 0.73 34.58
C CYS A 164 36.41 1.91 34.16
N ILE A 165 36.45 3.05 34.82
CA ILE A 165 35.69 4.25 34.42
C ILE A 165 36.12 4.71 33.04
N LEU A 166 37.43 4.79 32.76
CA LEU A 166 37.95 5.22 31.46
C LEU A 166 37.50 4.28 30.34
N LEU A 167 37.59 2.96 30.55
CA LEU A 167 37.11 1.97 29.58
C LEU A 167 35.59 2.09 29.36
N GLY A 168 34.82 2.25 30.43
CA GLY A 168 33.40 2.49 30.38
C GLY A 168 33.05 3.73 29.53
N ILE A 169 33.74 4.85 29.75
CA ILE A 169 33.53 6.10 29.00
C ILE A 169 33.90 5.91 27.52
N ILE A 170 35.01 5.24 27.22
CA ILE A 170 35.43 4.99 25.83
C ILE A 170 34.40 4.13 25.10
N LEU A 171 33.97 3.01 25.70
CA LEU A 171 32.98 2.13 25.09
C LEU A 171 31.63 2.84 24.91
N PHE A 172 31.20 3.61 25.91
CA PHE A 172 29.99 4.41 25.82
C PHE A 172 30.09 5.44 24.69
N GLY A 173 31.22 6.13 24.59
CA GLY A 173 31.47 7.11 23.52
C GLY A 173 31.44 6.48 22.11
N ILE A 174 32.05 5.30 21.95
CA ILE A 174 31.99 4.55 20.68
C ILE A 174 30.54 4.14 20.38
N GLY A 175 29.78 3.66 21.40
CA GLY A 175 28.36 3.33 21.26
C GLY A 175 27.52 4.52 20.80
N VAL A 176 27.75 5.70 21.40
CA VAL A 176 27.10 6.95 20.93
C VAL A 176 27.51 7.29 19.50
N GLY A 177 28.78 7.12 19.13
CA GLY A 177 29.26 7.32 17.75
C GLY A 177 28.57 6.41 16.74
N CYS A 178 28.37 5.13 17.08
CA CYS A 178 27.63 4.17 16.24
C CYS A 178 26.15 4.57 16.13
N GLY A 179 25.50 4.93 17.23
CA GLY A 179 24.10 5.41 17.22
C GLY A 179 23.95 6.70 16.43
N TRP A 180 24.91 7.64 16.56
CA TRP A 180 24.92 8.87 15.77
C TRP A 180 25.09 8.59 14.27
N SER A 181 25.98 7.68 13.89
CA SER A 181 26.18 7.28 12.49
C SER A 181 24.93 6.63 11.89
N TYR A 182 24.24 5.79 12.67
CA TYR A 182 22.94 5.21 12.30
C TYR A 182 21.88 6.32 12.07
N TYR A 183 21.67 7.20 13.05
CA TYR A 183 20.75 8.32 12.95
C TYR A 183 21.06 9.21 11.75
N TRP A 184 22.35 9.56 11.54
CA TRP A 184 22.78 10.43 10.46
C TRP A 184 22.51 9.86 9.07
N HIS A 185 22.57 8.54 8.93
CA HIS A 185 22.23 7.85 7.67
C HIS A 185 20.78 8.14 7.26
N TYR A 186 19.82 7.92 8.15
CA TYR A 186 18.40 8.17 7.87
C TYR A 186 18.05 9.66 7.79
N TYR A 187 18.71 10.47 8.61
CA TYR A 187 18.54 11.92 8.56
C TYR A 187 18.94 12.48 7.18
N LYS A 188 20.05 12.02 6.60
CA LYS A 188 20.44 12.40 5.24
C LYS A 188 19.42 12.01 4.18
N ILE A 189 18.84 10.82 4.29
CA ILE A 189 17.79 10.36 3.38
C ILE A 189 16.60 11.31 3.44
N ASN A 190 16.12 11.67 4.63
CA ASN A 190 15.00 12.60 4.78
C ASN A 190 15.31 14.02 4.26
N GLN A 191 16.55 14.50 4.43
CA GLN A 191 16.95 15.79 3.85
C GLN A 191 16.94 15.76 2.32
N LYS A 192 17.42 14.68 1.70
CA LYS A 192 17.34 14.48 0.25
C LYS A 192 15.89 14.48 -0.23
N ARG A 193 15.01 13.75 0.45
CA ARG A 193 13.57 13.70 0.11
C ARG A 193 12.95 15.10 0.11
N LYS A 194 13.25 15.93 1.10
CA LYS A 194 12.79 17.34 1.15
C LYS A 194 13.33 18.16 -0.02
N GLN A 195 14.59 17.95 -0.43
CA GLN A 195 15.16 18.61 -1.61
C GLN A 195 14.44 18.20 -2.89
N TYR A 196 14.13 16.90 -3.05
CA TYR A 196 13.40 16.41 -4.22
C TYR A 196 11.97 16.99 -4.28
N ILE A 197 11.28 17.11 -3.14
CA ILE A 197 9.95 17.75 -3.08
C ILE A 197 10.05 19.23 -3.48
N ALA A 198 11.06 19.95 -2.98
CA ALA A 198 11.27 21.36 -3.33
C ALA A 198 11.49 21.58 -4.84
N LEU A 199 12.18 20.66 -5.51
CA LEU A 199 12.36 20.72 -6.96
C LEU A 199 11.04 20.49 -7.71
N TYR A 200 10.17 19.61 -7.25
CA TYR A 200 8.84 19.48 -7.85
C TYR A 200 8.00 20.76 -7.68
N GLU A 201 8.13 21.46 -6.56
CA GLU A 201 7.47 22.75 -6.34
C GLU A 201 7.98 23.82 -7.31
N GLU A 202 9.30 23.85 -7.57
CA GLU A 202 9.91 24.80 -8.51
C GLU A 202 9.38 24.63 -9.94
N TYR A 203 9.10 23.38 -10.36
CA TYR A 203 8.71 23.05 -11.73
C TYR A 203 7.21 22.75 -11.92
N LYS A 204 6.36 22.96 -10.90
CA LYS A 204 4.95 22.56 -10.92
C LYS A 204 4.10 23.26 -12.00
N ASP A 205 4.40 24.53 -12.29
CA ASP A 205 3.63 25.37 -13.22
C ASP A 205 4.16 25.34 -14.66
N ASN A 206 5.17 24.52 -14.93
CA ASN A 206 5.74 24.43 -16.27
C ASN A 206 4.83 23.65 -17.23
N GLU A 207 4.79 24.11 -18.48
CA GLU A 207 4.06 23.45 -19.56
C GLU A 207 4.63 22.03 -19.79
N ARG A 208 3.76 21.03 -19.83
CA ARG A 208 4.15 19.62 -19.89
C ARG A 208 4.15 19.12 -21.30
N ILE A 209 5.11 18.26 -21.60
CA ILE A 209 5.17 17.43 -22.81
C ILE A 209 4.59 16.05 -22.52
N ARG A 210 4.32 15.27 -23.56
CA ARG A 210 3.94 13.86 -23.45
C ARG A 210 4.95 12.97 -24.19
N ILE A 211 5.20 11.80 -23.64
CA ILE A 211 5.99 10.75 -24.29
C ILE A 211 5.01 9.79 -24.96
N SER A 212 5.09 9.68 -26.30
CA SER A 212 4.23 8.79 -27.09
C SER A 212 4.82 7.40 -27.27
N GLU A 213 6.14 7.30 -27.41
CA GLU A 213 6.87 6.03 -27.56
C GLU A 213 8.18 6.09 -26.80
N GLN A 214 8.56 4.95 -26.17
CA GLN A 214 9.80 4.80 -25.44
C GLN A 214 10.42 3.44 -25.70
N LYS A 215 11.69 3.44 -26.12
CA LYS A 215 12.48 2.23 -26.45
C LYS A 215 13.68 2.16 -25.53
N ILE A 216 13.61 1.25 -24.57
CA ILE A 216 14.58 1.12 -23.49
C ILE A 216 15.47 -0.09 -23.73
N VAL A 217 16.78 0.10 -23.73
CA VAL A 217 17.78 -0.97 -23.71
C VAL A 217 18.49 -0.91 -22.36
N TYR A 218 18.23 -1.90 -21.53
CA TYR A 218 18.71 -2.00 -20.15
C TYR A 218 19.83 -3.02 -20.04
N LYS A 219 20.90 -2.64 -19.34
CA LYS A 219 22.01 -3.51 -18.95
C LYS A 219 22.31 -3.30 -17.48
N GLN A 220 22.69 -4.37 -16.78
CA GLN A 220 23.05 -4.32 -15.37
C GLN A 220 24.37 -5.04 -15.10
N GLU A 221 25.20 -4.45 -14.24
CA GLU A 221 26.43 -5.02 -13.72
C GLU A 221 26.48 -4.82 -12.19
N GLY A 222 26.14 -5.86 -11.43
CA GLY A 222 25.95 -5.77 -9.98
C GLY A 222 24.83 -4.80 -9.61
N GLU A 223 25.14 -3.73 -8.89
CA GLU A 223 24.18 -2.65 -8.52
C GLU A 223 24.12 -1.50 -9.55
N TRP A 224 24.95 -1.53 -10.59
CA TRP A 224 25.02 -0.50 -11.61
C TRP A 224 24.14 -0.83 -12.81
N ILE A 225 23.37 0.16 -13.24
CA ILE A 225 22.62 0.07 -14.48
C ILE A 225 23.20 0.98 -15.55
N SER A 226 23.08 0.57 -16.81
CA SER A 226 23.41 1.36 -17.98
C SER A 226 22.26 1.22 -18.96
N VAL A 227 21.68 2.34 -19.35
CA VAL A 227 20.44 2.37 -20.16
C VAL A 227 20.62 3.31 -21.34
N LEU A 228 20.23 2.79 -22.50
CA LEU A 228 20.05 3.58 -23.72
C LEU A 228 18.54 3.70 -23.96
N ASP A 229 18.02 4.90 -23.92
CA ASP A 229 16.59 5.17 -24.03
C ASP A 229 16.29 6.11 -25.21
N SER A 230 15.44 5.67 -26.12
CA SER A 230 14.96 6.48 -27.25
C SER A 230 13.51 6.85 -26.98
N ILE A 231 13.27 8.12 -26.69
CA ILE A 231 11.96 8.68 -26.37
C ILE A 231 11.42 9.55 -27.51
N THR A 232 10.18 9.36 -27.87
CA THR A 232 9.45 10.25 -28.78
C THR A 232 8.52 11.13 -27.98
N VAL A 233 8.86 12.39 -27.87
CA VAL A 233 8.06 13.40 -27.15
C VAL A 233 7.15 14.16 -28.09
N TYR A 234 6.01 14.60 -27.55
CA TYR A 234 5.00 15.38 -28.25
C TYR A 234 4.60 16.58 -27.40
N ASN A 235 4.48 17.74 -28.02
CA ASN A 235 3.98 18.96 -27.36
C ASN A 235 2.46 19.11 -27.59
N PRO A 236 1.60 18.77 -26.61
CA PRO A 236 0.16 18.94 -26.74
C PRO A 236 -0.32 20.38 -26.58
N ASN A 237 0.56 21.29 -26.11
CA ASN A 237 0.19 22.64 -25.77
C ASN A 237 0.00 23.51 -27.04
N LYS A 238 -0.84 24.54 -26.91
CA LYS A 238 -1.07 25.52 -27.98
C LYS A 238 0.11 26.50 -28.19
N LYS A 239 1.13 26.40 -27.33
CA LYS A 239 2.31 27.24 -27.37
C LYS A 239 3.57 26.42 -27.63
N LYS A 240 4.60 27.07 -28.14
CA LYS A 240 5.93 26.49 -28.28
C LYS A 240 6.58 26.37 -26.89
N ILE A 241 7.04 25.18 -26.56
CA ILE A 241 7.84 24.90 -25.36
C ILE A 241 9.29 25.24 -25.66
N LYS A 242 9.96 25.92 -24.75
CA LYS A 242 11.36 26.34 -24.90
C LYS A 242 12.32 25.24 -24.48
N ASP A 243 12.05 24.62 -23.32
CA ASP A 243 12.90 23.61 -22.70
C ASP A 243 12.05 22.37 -22.41
N VAL A 244 12.58 21.19 -22.70
CA VAL A 244 11.93 19.90 -22.41
C VAL A 244 12.28 19.46 -21.01
N ILE A 245 11.28 19.27 -20.17
CA ILE A 245 11.46 18.83 -18.77
C ILE A 245 11.13 17.34 -18.69
N LEU A 246 12.08 16.56 -18.18
CA LEU A 246 11.96 15.14 -17.88
C LEU A 246 12.36 14.88 -16.44
N TYR A 247 11.83 13.81 -15.86
CA TYR A 247 12.20 13.33 -14.54
C TYR A 247 12.92 11.99 -14.67
N LEU A 248 14.06 11.85 -14.00
CA LEU A 248 14.91 10.68 -14.00
C LEU A 248 15.50 10.50 -12.59
N ASN A 249 15.75 9.26 -12.18
CA ASN A 249 16.32 9.00 -10.86
C ASN A 249 17.54 9.92 -10.56
N PRO A 250 17.58 10.54 -9.38
CA PRO A 250 18.61 11.55 -9.06
C PRO A 250 20.04 11.01 -9.14
N SER A 251 20.26 9.74 -8.75
CA SER A 251 21.60 9.13 -8.76
C SER A 251 22.06 8.63 -10.13
N LEU A 252 21.22 8.66 -11.15
CA LEU A 252 21.62 8.32 -12.51
C LEU A 252 22.31 9.49 -13.19
N THR A 253 23.48 9.27 -13.72
CA THR A 253 24.25 10.25 -14.48
C THR A 253 23.90 10.16 -15.96
N VAL A 254 23.48 11.24 -16.57
CA VAL A 254 23.23 11.32 -18.00
C VAL A 254 24.58 11.50 -18.70
N ASN A 255 24.91 10.59 -19.60
CA ASN A 255 26.19 10.59 -20.30
C ASN A 255 26.12 11.35 -21.63
N ASN A 256 25.02 11.21 -22.34
CA ASN A 256 24.79 11.84 -23.63
C ASN A 256 23.30 11.99 -23.94
N VAL A 257 22.96 13.09 -24.60
CA VAL A 257 21.63 13.32 -25.17
C VAL A 257 21.77 13.74 -26.62
N THR A 258 21.06 13.08 -27.52
CA THR A 258 21.05 13.43 -28.94
C THR A 258 19.61 13.55 -29.45
N CYS A 259 19.39 14.44 -30.41
CA CYS A 259 18.18 14.58 -31.18
C CYS A 259 18.52 14.54 -32.67
N MET A 260 17.95 13.59 -33.42
CA MET A 260 18.25 13.40 -34.85
C MET A 260 19.77 13.22 -35.16
N GLY A 261 20.54 12.66 -34.19
CA GLY A 261 22.00 12.50 -34.32
C GLY A 261 22.86 13.68 -33.86
N GLU A 262 22.27 14.84 -33.60
CA GLU A 262 22.95 16.00 -33.06
C GLU A 262 22.92 16.01 -31.52
N LYS A 263 24.02 16.47 -30.93
CA LYS A 263 24.09 16.62 -29.47
C LYS A 263 23.15 17.72 -28.99
N VAL A 264 22.37 17.41 -27.96
CA VAL A 264 21.51 18.36 -27.26
C VAL A 264 22.17 18.80 -25.97
N HIS A 265 22.19 20.11 -25.74
CA HIS A 265 22.61 20.64 -24.45
C HIS A 265 21.58 20.30 -23.38
N TYR A 266 22.02 19.82 -22.22
CA TYR A 266 21.14 19.46 -21.13
C TYR A 266 21.71 19.88 -19.77
N ARG A 267 20.82 20.05 -18.81
CA ARG A 267 21.17 20.32 -17.41
C ARG A 267 20.41 19.31 -16.55
N LYS A 268 21.11 18.62 -15.65
CA LYS A 268 20.49 17.72 -14.68
C LYS A 268 20.66 18.30 -13.29
N ASN A 269 19.53 18.49 -12.59
CA ASN A 269 19.47 18.89 -11.20
C ASN A 269 18.66 17.85 -10.45
N GLU A 270 19.33 16.99 -9.68
CA GLU A 270 18.77 15.84 -9.00
C GLU A 270 17.87 15.01 -9.94
N GLN A 271 16.54 14.90 -9.66
CA GLN A 271 15.60 14.16 -10.49
C GLN A 271 15.15 14.91 -11.75
N VAL A 272 15.43 16.21 -11.89
CA VAL A 272 15.00 17.02 -13.03
C VAL A 272 16.06 17.03 -14.11
N LEU A 273 15.69 16.63 -15.32
CA LEU A 273 16.51 16.69 -16.54
C LEU A 273 15.91 17.71 -17.51
N LEU A 274 16.60 18.79 -17.72
CA LEU A 274 16.22 19.87 -18.66
C LEU A 274 17.00 19.69 -19.96
N LEU A 275 16.28 19.60 -21.08
CA LEU A 275 16.89 19.58 -22.40
C LEU A 275 16.64 20.95 -23.05
N ASP A 276 17.72 21.66 -23.38
CA ASP A 276 17.65 22.97 -24.02
C ASP A 276 17.29 22.79 -25.52
N TYR A 277 16.02 22.38 -25.76
CA TYR A 277 15.54 22.08 -27.11
C TYR A 277 14.07 22.53 -27.25
N PRO A 278 13.82 23.50 -28.15
CA PRO A 278 12.47 24.03 -28.35
C PRO A 278 11.60 23.11 -29.20
N ILE A 279 10.36 22.86 -28.76
CA ILE A 279 9.37 22.03 -29.47
C ILE A 279 8.13 22.87 -29.82
N GLY A 280 7.80 22.95 -31.10
CA GLY A 280 6.59 23.63 -31.58
C GLY A 280 5.29 22.98 -31.15
N CYS A 281 4.18 23.70 -31.26
CA CYS A 281 2.84 23.18 -30.99
C CYS A 281 2.52 22.00 -31.91
N GLY A 282 2.06 20.87 -31.36
CA GLY A 282 1.73 19.65 -32.10
C GLY A 282 2.94 18.92 -32.70
N GLU A 283 4.16 19.31 -32.35
CA GLU A 283 5.37 18.75 -32.94
C GLU A 283 5.88 17.55 -32.16
N TYR A 284 6.38 16.54 -32.90
CA TYR A 284 7.04 15.35 -32.37
C TYR A 284 8.55 15.46 -32.50
N ARG A 285 9.30 15.06 -31.46
CA ARG A 285 10.76 14.96 -31.51
C ARG A 285 11.22 13.66 -30.84
N ASN A 286 12.26 13.06 -31.42
CA ASN A 286 12.88 11.87 -30.88
C ASN A 286 14.23 12.24 -30.25
N PHE A 287 14.38 11.90 -28.97
CA PHE A 287 15.61 12.05 -28.21
C PHE A 287 16.17 10.68 -27.87
N VAL A 288 17.50 10.53 -27.97
CA VAL A 288 18.19 9.35 -27.47
C VAL A 288 19.04 9.77 -26.30
N ILE A 289 18.76 9.19 -25.14
CA ILE A 289 19.37 9.51 -23.85
C ILE A 289 20.16 8.29 -23.38
N HIS A 290 21.44 8.46 -23.11
CA HIS A 290 22.30 7.45 -22.50
C HIS A 290 22.60 7.87 -21.07
N TYR A 291 22.29 7.00 -20.11
CA TYR A 291 22.52 7.26 -18.69
C TYR A 291 22.94 5.98 -17.96
N SER A 292 23.63 6.17 -16.84
CA SER A 292 24.12 5.06 -16.02
C SER A 292 24.26 5.46 -14.56
N GLY A 293 24.25 4.49 -13.65
CA GLY A 293 24.46 4.73 -12.23
C GLY A 293 23.77 3.70 -11.35
N LYS A 294 23.61 4.04 -10.08
CA LYS A 294 22.83 3.27 -9.10
C LYS A 294 21.46 3.94 -8.89
N ILE A 295 20.48 3.19 -8.45
CA ILE A 295 19.15 3.71 -8.13
C ILE A 295 19.16 4.29 -6.70
N ASP A 296 18.73 5.53 -6.56
CA ASP A 296 18.40 6.14 -5.27
C ASP A 296 16.90 5.92 -4.97
N GLU A 297 16.60 5.06 -4.00
CA GLU A 297 15.24 4.75 -3.59
C GLU A 297 14.56 5.90 -2.83
N SER A 298 15.33 6.88 -2.34
CA SER A 298 14.78 7.99 -1.55
C SER A 298 13.88 8.94 -2.37
N VAL A 299 13.88 8.81 -3.69
CA VAL A 299 12.96 9.52 -4.61
C VAL A 299 11.56 8.90 -4.64
N CYS A 300 11.41 7.66 -4.14
CA CYS A 300 10.12 6.96 -4.14
C CYS A 300 9.19 7.49 -3.05
N TYR A 301 7.90 7.50 -3.34
CA TYR A 301 6.84 7.85 -2.37
C TYR A 301 7.05 9.19 -1.68
N LEU A 302 7.46 10.21 -2.41
CA LEU A 302 7.67 11.57 -1.87
C LEU A 302 6.38 12.24 -1.39
N ASP A 303 5.23 11.75 -1.84
CA ASP A 303 3.90 12.15 -1.41
C ASP A 303 3.48 11.53 -0.07
N VAL A 304 4.16 10.48 0.38
CA VAL A 304 3.90 9.84 1.68
C VAL A 304 4.55 10.63 2.80
N ASP A 305 3.81 10.86 3.88
CA ASP A 305 4.32 11.58 5.05
C ASP A 305 5.56 10.94 5.64
N ASP A 306 6.52 11.76 6.10
CA ASP A 306 7.78 11.29 6.66
C ASP A 306 7.56 10.37 7.88
N SER A 307 6.52 10.59 8.66
CA SER A 307 6.17 9.74 9.80
C SER A 307 5.70 8.36 9.35
N GLU A 308 4.92 8.29 8.28
CA GLU A 308 4.47 7.02 7.70
C GLU A 308 5.59 6.34 6.92
N TYR A 309 6.35 7.08 6.13
CA TYR A 309 7.49 6.55 5.36
C TYR A 309 8.56 5.92 6.26
N ASN A 310 8.82 6.53 7.41
CA ASN A 310 9.82 6.04 8.36
C ASN A 310 9.24 5.03 9.38
N ASN A 311 7.92 4.93 9.49
CA ASN A 311 7.28 4.02 10.43
C ASN A 311 7.33 2.58 9.91
N THR A 312 7.98 1.70 10.67
CA THR A 312 8.04 0.25 10.41
C THR A 312 7.32 -0.56 11.47
N LYS A 313 6.83 0.09 12.51
CA LYS A 313 6.21 -0.59 13.64
C LYS A 313 4.93 -1.26 13.18
N TRP A 314 4.95 -2.59 13.14
CA TRP A 314 3.77 -3.42 12.92
C TRP A 314 2.89 -2.93 11.75
N SER A 315 3.54 -2.57 10.64
CA SER A 315 2.83 -2.01 9.51
C SER A 315 1.84 -3.03 8.94
N ASN A 316 0.75 -2.52 8.44
CA ASN A 316 -0.39 -3.27 7.90
C ASN A 316 -0.08 -4.11 6.68
N SER A 317 1.03 -3.89 6.06
CA SER A 317 1.50 -4.63 4.91
C SER A 317 2.70 -5.47 5.32
N ILE A 318 2.60 -6.78 5.14
CA ILE A 318 3.75 -7.70 5.19
C ILE A 318 4.95 -7.13 4.42
N LEU A 319 4.67 -6.35 3.39
CA LEU A 319 5.62 -5.78 2.46
C LEU A 319 6.34 -4.51 2.97
N ARG A 320 6.09 -4.05 4.19
CA ARG A 320 6.79 -2.92 4.80
C ARG A 320 7.96 -3.29 5.70
N TYR A 321 8.21 -4.58 5.93
CA TYR A 321 9.24 -5.01 6.87
C TYR A 321 10.66 -4.63 6.48
N GLY A 322 10.97 -4.59 5.18
CA GLY A 322 12.31 -4.34 4.69
C GLY A 322 12.64 -2.89 4.39
N LYS A 323 11.66 -2.01 4.24
CA LYS A 323 11.80 -0.60 3.83
C LYS A 323 12.50 -0.39 2.48
N ARG A 324 12.58 -1.40 1.60
CA ARG A 324 13.10 -1.24 0.25
C ARG A 324 11.94 -0.98 -0.71
N THR A 325 12.04 0.02 -1.54
CA THR A 325 11.03 0.39 -2.54
C THR A 325 11.45 0.05 -3.96
N ALA A 326 12.73 -0.13 -4.16
CA ALA A 326 13.35 -0.66 -5.37
C ALA A 326 14.55 -1.52 -4.98
N MET A 327 15.02 -2.35 -5.90
CA MET A 327 16.19 -3.20 -5.67
C MET A 327 16.94 -3.41 -6.98
N VAL A 328 18.24 -3.20 -6.94
CA VAL A 328 19.17 -3.54 -8.03
C VAL A 328 20.37 -4.21 -7.37
N GLU A 329 20.37 -5.52 -7.39
CA GLU A 329 21.44 -6.36 -6.82
C GLU A 329 21.79 -7.47 -7.81
N GLU A 330 22.93 -8.11 -7.65
CA GLU A 330 23.36 -9.18 -8.54
C GLU A 330 22.34 -10.34 -8.60
N ALA A 331 21.76 -10.68 -7.46
CA ALA A 331 20.81 -11.80 -7.35
C ALA A 331 19.40 -11.46 -7.78
N TYR A 332 19.01 -10.18 -7.66
CA TYR A 332 17.62 -9.76 -7.82
C TYR A 332 17.48 -8.28 -8.21
N THR A 333 16.57 -8.00 -9.13
CA THR A 333 16.22 -6.63 -9.53
C THR A 333 14.71 -6.44 -9.50
N PHE A 334 14.28 -5.31 -8.92
CA PHE A 334 12.90 -4.86 -8.90
C PHE A 334 12.84 -3.34 -9.06
N LEU A 335 12.30 -2.89 -10.18
CA LEU A 335 12.19 -1.49 -10.57
C LEU A 335 10.77 -1.20 -11.02
N THR A 336 10.05 -0.37 -10.28
CA THR A 336 8.73 0.15 -10.65
C THR A 336 8.85 1.56 -11.23
N PRO A 337 7.82 2.13 -11.86
CA PRO A 337 7.82 3.52 -12.30
C PRO A 337 8.11 4.52 -11.19
N GLU A 338 7.80 4.17 -9.95
CA GLU A 338 8.00 5.01 -8.76
C GLU A 338 9.46 5.44 -8.57
N CYS A 339 10.42 4.58 -8.90
CA CYS A 339 11.84 4.89 -8.70
C CYS A 339 12.47 5.69 -9.87
N LEU A 340 11.70 6.12 -10.87
CA LEU A 340 12.17 6.92 -12.00
C LEU A 340 13.39 6.30 -12.71
N TRP A 341 13.40 5.00 -12.92
CA TRP A 341 14.54 4.30 -13.51
C TRP A 341 14.70 4.54 -15.02
N TYR A 342 13.71 5.19 -15.64
CA TYR A 342 13.74 5.72 -17.00
C TYR A 342 13.12 7.13 -17.03
N PRO A 343 13.46 7.98 -18.02
CA PRO A 343 12.91 9.33 -18.13
C PRO A 343 11.40 9.33 -18.32
N VAL A 344 10.71 10.14 -17.54
CA VAL A 344 9.26 10.36 -17.63
C VAL A 344 8.95 11.85 -17.73
N CYS A 345 7.86 12.24 -18.36
CA CYS A 345 7.43 13.64 -18.47
C CYS A 345 6.71 14.15 -17.21
N ALA A 346 6.14 13.22 -16.41
CA ALA A 346 5.54 13.51 -15.12
C ALA A 346 5.82 12.33 -14.19
N PRO A 347 6.03 12.56 -12.87
CA PRO A 347 6.13 11.47 -11.92
C PRO A 347 4.77 10.77 -11.82
N LEU A 348 4.77 9.50 -11.40
CA LEU A 348 3.55 8.72 -11.21
C LEU A 348 2.58 9.41 -10.24
N VAL A 349 3.13 10.03 -9.20
CA VAL A 349 2.41 10.93 -8.30
C VAL A 349 3.30 12.16 -8.06
N ASN A 350 2.76 13.34 -8.34
CA ASN A 350 3.44 14.58 -8.04
C ASN A 350 3.33 14.85 -6.52
N PRO A 351 4.44 14.92 -5.77
CA PRO A 351 4.38 15.09 -4.31
C PRO A 351 3.84 16.45 -3.87
N VAL A 352 3.80 17.43 -4.75
CA VAL A 352 3.26 18.79 -4.49
C VAL A 352 1.76 18.86 -4.79
N GLN A 353 1.35 18.10 -5.80
CA GLN A 353 -0.04 17.98 -6.24
C GLN A 353 -0.42 16.51 -6.35
N PRO A 354 -0.39 15.73 -5.25
CA PRO A 354 -0.61 14.29 -5.29
C PRO A 354 -2.02 13.92 -5.74
N LEU A 355 -2.92 14.88 -5.75
CA LEU A 355 -4.33 14.76 -6.11
C LEU A 355 -4.59 15.05 -7.58
N ALA A 356 -3.67 15.64 -8.28
CA ALA A 356 -3.75 15.81 -9.73
C ALA A 356 -3.51 14.44 -10.38
N SER A 357 -4.56 13.87 -10.94
CA SER A 357 -4.55 12.54 -11.55
C SER A 357 -4.10 12.58 -13.01
N GLU A 358 -2.98 13.19 -13.30
CA GLU A 358 -2.41 13.12 -14.64
C GLU A 358 -1.74 11.77 -14.84
N ILE A 359 -2.20 10.99 -15.80
CA ILE A 359 -1.58 9.72 -16.19
C ILE A 359 -1.10 9.83 -17.64
N SER A 360 0.21 9.76 -17.84
CA SER A 360 0.78 9.74 -19.18
C SER A 360 0.84 8.30 -19.70
N PHE A 361 0.14 8.03 -20.80
CA PHE A 361 0.16 6.73 -21.46
C PHE A 361 1.19 6.73 -22.59
N SER A 362 2.11 5.76 -22.59
CA SER A 362 3.19 5.63 -23.56
C SER A 362 3.27 4.21 -24.12
N ASN A 363 3.72 4.08 -25.38
CA ASN A 363 4.05 2.79 -25.97
C ASN A 363 5.47 2.41 -25.59
N TYR A 364 5.64 1.30 -24.87
CA TYR A 364 6.95 0.85 -24.41
C TYR A 364 7.47 -0.33 -25.21
N SER A 365 8.78 -0.35 -25.44
CA SER A 365 9.53 -1.56 -25.78
C SER A 365 10.77 -1.62 -24.90
N LEU A 366 11.01 -2.77 -24.30
CA LEU A 366 12.11 -3.00 -23.36
C LEU A 366 12.98 -4.14 -23.86
N THR A 367 14.27 -3.87 -24.02
CA THR A 367 15.30 -4.90 -24.23
C THR A 367 16.14 -4.99 -22.98
N VAL A 368 16.23 -6.16 -22.36
CA VAL A 368 17.07 -6.41 -21.20
C VAL A 368 18.20 -7.35 -21.58
N VAL A 369 19.42 -6.87 -21.50
CA VAL A 369 20.63 -7.68 -21.73
C VAL A 369 20.98 -8.35 -20.41
N HIS A 370 20.92 -9.67 -20.36
CA HIS A 370 21.13 -10.44 -19.13
C HIS A 370 21.70 -11.83 -19.41
N ASP A 371 22.25 -12.47 -18.40
CA ASP A 371 22.66 -13.87 -18.47
C ASP A 371 21.41 -14.79 -18.53
N THR A 372 21.54 -15.90 -19.21
CA THR A 372 20.50 -16.92 -19.41
C THR A 372 20.01 -17.58 -18.11
N MET A 373 20.78 -17.47 -17.04
CA MET A 373 20.39 -17.97 -15.71
C MET A 373 19.26 -17.16 -15.05
N TYR A 374 19.07 -15.90 -15.49
CA TYR A 374 18.04 -15.03 -14.96
C TYR A 374 16.80 -15.05 -15.84
N THR A 375 15.65 -14.94 -15.19
CA THR A 375 14.36 -14.70 -15.83
C THR A 375 13.98 -13.24 -15.66
N VAL A 376 13.64 -12.59 -16.75
CA VAL A 376 13.18 -11.21 -16.77
C VAL A 376 11.67 -11.20 -16.93
N ILE A 377 11.01 -10.36 -16.14
CA ILE A 377 9.55 -10.19 -16.12
C ILE A 377 9.25 -8.69 -16.29
N SER A 378 8.40 -8.39 -17.24
CA SER A 378 7.90 -7.03 -17.51
C SER A 378 6.55 -7.10 -18.20
N GLN A 379 5.92 -5.95 -18.43
CA GLN A 379 4.69 -5.86 -19.22
C GLN A 379 4.95 -6.16 -20.69
N GLY A 380 3.92 -6.58 -21.40
CA GLY A 380 3.97 -6.90 -22.83
C GLY A 380 4.35 -8.35 -23.14
N LYS A 381 4.36 -8.71 -24.42
CA LYS A 381 4.72 -10.05 -24.88
C LYS A 381 6.23 -10.26 -24.81
N PRO A 382 6.72 -11.27 -24.09
CA PRO A 382 8.13 -11.59 -24.09
C PRO A 382 8.54 -12.27 -25.41
N SER A 383 9.71 -11.91 -25.91
CA SER A 383 10.42 -12.64 -26.95
C SER A 383 11.89 -12.76 -26.58
N ARG A 384 12.52 -13.89 -26.88
CA ARG A 384 13.96 -14.10 -26.63
C ARG A 384 14.76 -13.58 -27.79
N SER A 385 15.76 -12.78 -27.47
CA SER A 385 16.84 -12.37 -28.37
C SER A 385 18.10 -13.18 -28.05
N ARG A 386 19.11 -13.13 -28.94
CA ARG A 386 20.43 -13.74 -28.65
C ARG A 386 21.15 -13.11 -27.47
N GLU A 387 20.84 -11.85 -27.15
CA GLU A 387 21.51 -11.05 -26.12
C GLU A 387 20.67 -10.86 -24.86
N GLY A 388 19.44 -11.40 -24.81
CA GLY A 388 18.56 -11.22 -23.66
C GLY A 388 17.07 -11.35 -23.97
N SER A 389 16.26 -10.62 -23.20
CA SER A 389 14.80 -10.63 -23.32
C SER A 389 14.30 -9.31 -23.92
N TYR A 390 13.33 -9.41 -24.81
CA TYR A 390 12.64 -8.27 -25.41
C TYR A 390 11.15 -8.32 -25.09
N PHE A 391 10.60 -7.17 -24.68
CA PHE A 391 9.18 -7.00 -24.37
C PHE A 391 8.61 -5.86 -25.21
N LYS A 392 7.45 -6.07 -25.77
CA LYS A 392 6.70 -5.03 -26.49
C LYS A 392 5.25 -5.03 -26.03
N ASN A 393 4.78 -3.87 -25.64
CA ASN A 393 3.40 -3.69 -25.21
C ASN A 393 2.48 -3.56 -26.42
N THR A 394 1.28 -4.09 -26.30
CA THR A 394 0.23 -3.96 -27.33
C THR A 394 -0.58 -2.68 -27.15
N ASN A 395 -0.71 -2.22 -25.92
CA ASN A 395 -1.45 -1.03 -25.53
C ASN A 395 -0.53 -0.02 -24.86
N PRO A 396 -0.80 1.28 -24.99
CA PRO A 396 -0.09 2.28 -24.20
C PRO A 396 -0.29 2.05 -22.71
N LEU A 397 0.75 2.22 -21.90
CA LEU A 397 0.73 1.97 -20.48
C LEU A 397 1.14 3.23 -19.69
N PRO A 398 0.68 3.36 -18.44
CA PRO A 398 1.07 4.48 -17.58
C PRO A 398 2.49 4.35 -17.03
N GLY A 399 3.11 3.19 -17.16
CA GLY A 399 4.46 2.93 -16.69
C GLY A 399 4.93 1.52 -16.98
N LEU A 400 6.24 1.31 -16.83
CA LEU A 400 6.92 0.04 -17.09
C LEU A 400 7.65 -0.45 -15.86
N THR A 401 7.45 -1.72 -15.51
CA THR A 401 8.13 -2.39 -14.39
C THR A 401 9.12 -3.41 -14.90
N LEU A 402 10.26 -3.51 -14.27
CA LEU A 402 11.28 -4.52 -14.53
C LEU A 402 11.51 -5.35 -13.28
N CYS A 403 11.36 -6.67 -13.43
CA CYS A 403 11.73 -7.64 -12.41
C CYS A 403 12.67 -8.66 -13.01
N MET A 404 13.77 -9.01 -12.33
CA MET A 404 14.76 -9.97 -12.79
C MET A 404 15.27 -10.80 -11.61
N GLY A 405 15.30 -12.12 -11.79
CA GLY A 405 15.75 -13.06 -10.76
C GLY A 405 15.78 -14.49 -11.28
N LYS A 406 16.13 -15.43 -10.41
CA LYS A 406 16.17 -16.87 -10.74
C LYS A 406 14.79 -17.51 -10.52
N TYR A 407 13.84 -17.14 -11.35
CA TYR A 407 12.47 -17.60 -11.25
C TYR A 407 12.20 -18.93 -11.93
N ASN A 408 11.35 -19.72 -11.31
CA ASN A 408 10.58 -20.76 -11.98
C ASN A 408 9.26 -20.18 -12.47
N CYS A 409 8.70 -20.74 -13.54
CA CYS A 409 7.43 -20.29 -14.12
C CYS A 409 6.47 -21.45 -14.34
N ARG A 410 5.20 -21.21 -14.05
CA ARG A 410 4.08 -22.06 -14.48
C ARG A 410 3.05 -21.18 -15.18
N SER A 411 2.44 -21.70 -16.24
CA SER A 411 1.47 -20.95 -17.03
C SER A 411 0.23 -21.78 -17.35
N LEU A 412 -0.91 -21.10 -17.45
CA LEU A 412 -2.19 -21.66 -17.87
C LEU A 412 -2.81 -20.71 -18.88
N LEU A 413 -3.37 -21.26 -19.95
CA LEU A 413 -4.17 -20.47 -20.89
C LEU A 413 -5.63 -20.53 -20.45
N ILE A 414 -6.20 -19.38 -20.13
CA ILE A 414 -7.59 -19.22 -19.71
C ILE A 414 -8.29 -18.37 -20.75
N ASP A 415 -9.07 -19.02 -21.61
CA ASP A 415 -9.66 -18.40 -22.80
C ASP A 415 -8.57 -17.79 -23.71
N SER A 416 -8.56 -16.47 -23.88
CA SER A 416 -7.52 -15.74 -24.62
C SER A 416 -6.46 -15.09 -23.73
N THR A 417 -6.54 -15.27 -22.40
CA THR A 417 -5.63 -14.65 -21.42
C THR A 417 -4.63 -15.68 -20.93
N LEU A 418 -3.34 -15.37 -21.07
CA LEU A 418 -2.26 -16.17 -20.53
C LEU A 418 -2.10 -15.84 -19.04
N PHE A 419 -2.38 -16.80 -18.17
CA PHE A 419 -2.12 -16.71 -16.75
C PHE A 419 -0.75 -17.30 -16.43
N GLU A 420 0.12 -16.53 -15.77
CA GLU A 420 1.48 -16.93 -15.39
C GLU A 420 1.71 -16.72 -13.91
N ILE A 421 2.48 -17.61 -13.31
CA ILE A 421 3.01 -17.45 -11.95
C ILE A 421 4.53 -17.65 -11.96
N TYR A 422 5.24 -16.67 -11.42
CA TYR A 422 6.68 -16.69 -11.22
C TYR A 422 7.01 -16.81 -9.74
N PHE A 423 7.80 -17.78 -9.37
CA PHE A 423 8.13 -18.13 -7.99
C PHE A 423 9.57 -18.63 -7.88
N PHE A 424 10.18 -18.51 -6.69
CA PHE A 424 11.55 -18.94 -6.44
C PHE A 424 11.64 -20.40 -6.01
N ASN A 425 10.72 -20.84 -5.17
CA ASN A 425 10.71 -22.21 -4.63
C ASN A 425 9.46 -22.95 -5.08
N GLU A 426 9.59 -24.18 -5.57
CA GLU A 426 8.44 -25.03 -5.96
C GLU A 426 7.38 -25.16 -4.87
N GLY A 427 7.79 -25.14 -3.60
CA GLY A 427 6.85 -25.10 -2.49
C GLY A 427 5.95 -23.86 -2.44
N ASN A 428 6.29 -22.77 -3.15
CA ASN A 428 5.49 -21.54 -3.26
C ASN A 428 4.55 -21.56 -4.46
N ASN A 429 4.64 -22.58 -5.31
CA ASN A 429 3.77 -22.74 -6.46
C ASN A 429 2.43 -23.33 -6.01
N PHE A 430 1.39 -22.49 -5.90
CA PHE A 430 0.07 -22.99 -5.55
C PHE A 430 -0.53 -23.93 -6.60
N LEU A 431 -0.09 -23.84 -7.86
CA LEU A 431 -0.52 -24.76 -8.92
C LEU A 431 0.03 -26.17 -8.73
N ALA A 432 1.16 -26.35 -8.02
CA ALA A 432 1.72 -27.66 -7.69
C ALA A 432 0.84 -28.43 -6.68
N ILE A 433 0.10 -27.72 -5.84
CA ILE A 433 -0.86 -28.33 -4.89
C ILE A 433 -2.00 -29.03 -5.64
N LEU A 434 -2.15 -28.73 -6.91
CA LEU A 434 -3.26 -29.10 -7.79
C LEU A 434 -2.85 -30.04 -8.92
N ASP A 435 -1.66 -30.65 -8.84
CA ASP A 435 -1.22 -31.66 -9.81
C ASP A 435 -2.30 -32.76 -9.96
N GLY A 436 -2.97 -32.75 -11.12
CA GLY A 436 -4.13 -33.55 -11.46
C GLY A 436 -5.47 -32.82 -11.61
N SER A 437 -5.58 -31.58 -11.12
CA SER A 437 -6.84 -30.82 -11.08
C SER A 437 -6.78 -29.46 -11.80
N GLN A 438 -5.92 -29.27 -12.77
CA GLN A 438 -5.79 -28.01 -13.53
C GLN A 438 -7.11 -27.45 -14.05
N LYS A 439 -8.08 -28.32 -14.40
CA LYS A 439 -9.41 -27.87 -14.86
C LYS A 439 -10.17 -27.07 -13.81
N GLY A 440 -10.10 -27.47 -12.54
CA GLY A 440 -10.77 -26.74 -11.45
C GLY A 440 -10.17 -25.33 -11.22
N VAL A 441 -8.84 -25.20 -11.34
CA VAL A 441 -8.17 -23.91 -11.23
C VAL A 441 -8.57 -22.97 -12.38
N VAL A 442 -8.55 -23.48 -13.62
CA VAL A 442 -8.96 -22.73 -14.80
C VAL A 442 -10.40 -22.23 -14.65
N GLU A 443 -11.30 -23.08 -14.18
CA GLU A 443 -12.69 -22.70 -13.95
C GLU A 443 -12.85 -21.66 -12.83
N GLY A 444 -12.11 -21.80 -11.74
CA GLY A 444 -12.12 -20.80 -10.66
C GLY A 444 -11.63 -19.43 -11.10
N ILE A 445 -10.50 -19.37 -11.82
CA ILE A 445 -9.96 -18.11 -12.35
C ILE A 445 -10.92 -17.52 -13.39
N ARG A 446 -11.46 -18.34 -14.26
CA ARG A 446 -12.47 -17.91 -15.24
C ARG A 446 -13.70 -17.34 -14.55
N GLY A 447 -14.21 -18.03 -13.54
CA GLY A 447 -15.39 -17.58 -12.77
C GLY A 447 -15.17 -16.21 -12.12
N VAL A 448 -13.99 -15.96 -11.56
CA VAL A 448 -13.64 -14.62 -11.03
C VAL A 448 -13.62 -13.59 -12.14
N LYS A 449 -12.93 -13.86 -13.25
CA LYS A 449 -12.85 -12.95 -14.39
C LYS A 449 -14.25 -12.61 -14.93
N GLU A 450 -15.08 -13.62 -15.18
CA GLU A 450 -16.44 -13.44 -15.68
C GLU A 450 -17.33 -12.66 -14.69
N LYS A 451 -17.22 -12.91 -13.39
CA LYS A 451 -17.95 -12.14 -12.38
C LYS A 451 -17.58 -10.67 -12.42
N PHE A 452 -16.31 -10.34 -12.57
CA PHE A 452 -15.85 -8.95 -12.65
C PHE A 452 -16.28 -8.31 -13.98
N GLU A 453 -16.12 -9.01 -15.10
CA GLU A 453 -16.56 -8.52 -16.41
C GLU A 453 -18.08 -8.26 -16.43
N TYR A 454 -18.86 -9.15 -15.83
CA TYR A 454 -20.30 -8.96 -15.70
C TYR A 454 -20.64 -7.81 -14.73
N LYS A 455 -20.00 -7.76 -13.57
CA LYS A 455 -20.27 -6.75 -12.54
C LYS A 455 -19.99 -5.33 -13.01
N TYR A 456 -18.91 -5.13 -13.73
CA TYR A 456 -18.45 -3.80 -14.17
C TYR A 456 -18.75 -3.51 -15.65
N GLY A 457 -19.22 -4.50 -16.40
CA GLY A 457 -19.48 -4.37 -17.84
C GLY A 457 -18.22 -4.17 -18.69
N ILE A 458 -17.03 -4.25 -18.10
CA ILE A 458 -15.74 -4.00 -18.76
C ILE A 458 -14.99 -5.32 -18.89
N LYS A 459 -14.53 -5.66 -20.08
CA LYS A 459 -13.68 -6.85 -20.30
C LYS A 459 -12.26 -6.60 -19.82
N TYR A 460 -11.60 -7.67 -19.36
CA TYR A 460 -10.19 -7.59 -19.01
C TYR A 460 -9.36 -7.18 -20.24
N PRO A 461 -8.61 -6.06 -20.16
CA PRO A 461 -8.09 -5.42 -21.36
C PRO A 461 -6.73 -5.97 -21.83
N PHE A 462 -6.10 -6.84 -21.03
CA PHE A 462 -4.76 -7.34 -21.30
C PHE A 462 -4.78 -8.80 -21.76
N SER A 463 -3.76 -9.20 -22.53
CA SER A 463 -3.61 -10.56 -23.03
C SER A 463 -2.97 -11.53 -22.02
N LYS A 464 -2.41 -11.02 -20.95
CA LYS A 464 -1.81 -11.82 -19.88
C LYS A 464 -2.13 -11.27 -18.49
N MET A 465 -2.02 -12.16 -17.51
CA MET A 465 -2.18 -11.89 -16.09
C MET A 465 -1.07 -12.65 -15.37
N THR A 466 -0.14 -11.92 -14.75
CA THR A 466 1.08 -12.50 -14.21
C THR A 466 1.18 -12.24 -12.71
N LEU A 467 1.34 -13.29 -11.93
CA LEU A 467 1.69 -13.23 -10.52
C LEU A 467 3.19 -13.40 -10.37
N VAL A 468 3.83 -12.52 -9.60
CA VAL A 468 5.27 -12.52 -9.40
C VAL A 468 5.59 -12.52 -7.91
N GLU A 469 6.32 -13.52 -7.45
CA GLU A 469 6.85 -13.55 -6.10
C GLU A 469 8.01 -12.57 -5.97
N ILE A 470 8.03 -11.78 -4.90
CA ILE A 470 9.06 -10.79 -4.63
C ILE A 470 9.62 -10.93 -3.22
N PRO A 471 10.85 -10.48 -2.94
CA PRO A 471 11.41 -10.48 -1.59
C PRO A 471 10.53 -9.77 -0.57
N VAL A 472 10.41 -10.36 0.62
CA VAL A 472 9.66 -9.78 1.74
C VAL A 472 10.26 -8.44 2.22
N SER A 473 11.49 -8.14 1.84
CA SER A 473 12.17 -6.88 2.11
C SER A 473 11.64 -5.67 1.33
N LEU A 474 10.86 -5.90 0.28
CA LEU A 474 10.24 -4.84 -0.50
C LEU A 474 8.99 -4.30 0.21
N CYS A 475 8.76 -3.02 0.06
CA CYS A 475 7.60 -2.33 0.61
C CYS A 475 6.94 -1.41 -0.41
N SER A 476 5.66 -1.15 -0.21
CA SER A 476 4.85 -0.22 -0.96
C SER A 476 3.92 0.52 -0.01
N TYR A 477 3.50 1.71 -0.38
CA TYR A 477 2.59 2.53 0.42
C TYR A 477 1.28 2.70 -0.34
N SER A 478 0.17 2.42 0.35
CA SER A 478 -1.15 2.69 -0.21
C SER A 478 -1.40 4.20 -0.29
N ARG A 479 -2.07 4.61 -1.37
CA ARG A 479 -2.48 5.99 -1.60
C ARG A 479 -3.99 6.09 -1.56
N ILE A 480 -4.50 7.07 -0.85
CA ILE A 480 -5.93 7.31 -0.74
C ILE A 480 -6.46 7.75 -2.12
N GLY A 481 -7.58 7.18 -2.53
CA GLY A 481 -8.17 7.46 -3.84
C GLY A 481 -7.47 6.81 -5.03
N LYS A 482 -6.31 6.18 -4.81
CA LYS A 482 -5.68 5.23 -5.74
C LYS A 482 -5.73 3.87 -5.07
N GLU A 483 -6.80 3.16 -5.27
CA GLU A 483 -6.99 1.83 -4.68
C GLU A 483 -6.03 0.84 -5.33
N GLY A 484 -5.08 0.39 -4.54
CA GLY A 484 -3.97 -0.47 -4.95
C GLY A 484 -2.64 0.17 -4.60
N SER A 485 -1.62 -0.64 -4.63
CA SER A 485 -0.25 -0.25 -4.38
C SER A 485 0.58 -0.49 -5.64
N GLU A 486 1.84 -0.09 -5.62
CA GLU A 486 2.80 -0.39 -6.70
C GLU A 486 2.99 -1.90 -6.92
N PHE A 487 2.44 -2.74 -6.04
CA PHE A 487 2.42 -4.20 -6.23
C PHE A 487 1.37 -4.69 -7.21
N VAL A 488 0.46 -3.81 -7.66
CA VAL A 488 -0.43 -4.07 -8.77
C VAL A 488 -0.07 -3.13 -9.91
N GLN A 489 0.44 -3.69 -10.97
CA GLN A 489 0.84 -2.98 -12.18
C GLN A 489 0.06 -3.55 -13.38
N PRO A 490 -0.03 -2.86 -14.52
CA PRO A 490 -0.62 -3.45 -15.72
C PRO A 490 -0.05 -4.84 -15.97
N GLU A 491 -0.90 -5.83 -16.18
CA GLU A 491 -0.54 -7.24 -16.40
C GLU A 491 0.18 -7.97 -15.23
N LEU A 492 0.66 -7.27 -14.21
CA LEU A 492 1.51 -7.83 -13.14
C LEU A 492 0.90 -7.61 -11.75
N VAL A 493 0.96 -8.64 -10.92
CA VAL A 493 0.73 -8.52 -9.47
C VAL A 493 1.88 -9.14 -8.71
N PHE A 494 2.42 -8.40 -7.77
CA PHE A 494 3.53 -8.81 -6.94
C PHE A 494 3.04 -9.32 -5.60
N GLN A 495 3.62 -10.43 -5.17
CA GLN A 495 3.31 -11.05 -3.89
C GLN A 495 4.61 -11.34 -3.12
N PRO A 496 4.62 -11.17 -1.80
CA PRO A 496 5.80 -11.48 -1.01
C PRO A 496 6.09 -12.98 -1.06
N GLU A 497 7.35 -13.31 -0.95
CA GLU A 497 7.83 -14.68 -0.82
C GLU A 497 7.10 -15.44 0.30
N ASN A 498 6.85 -16.72 0.06
CA ASN A 498 6.12 -17.61 0.97
C ASN A 498 4.65 -17.19 1.25
N TRP A 499 4.08 -16.24 0.49
CA TRP A 499 2.69 -15.82 0.65
C TRP A 499 1.71 -16.97 0.60
N CYS A 500 1.86 -17.85 -0.39
CA CYS A 500 1.00 -19.02 -0.59
C CYS A 500 0.96 -19.97 0.61
N LYS A 501 1.96 -19.93 1.48
CA LYS A 501 2.07 -20.80 2.65
C LYS A 501 1.54 -20.14 3.92
N ASN A 502 1.62 -18.81 3.99
CA ASN A 502 1.32 -18.05 5.20
C ASN A 502 -0.16 -17.71 5.37
N SER A 503 -0.94 -17.71 4.30
CA SER A 503 -2.36 -17.37 4.37
C SER A 503 -3.21 -18.62 4.63
N GLN A 504 -4.06 -18.58 5.64
CA GLN A 504 -5.05 -19.64 5.89
C GLN A 504 -6.04 -19.80 4.72
N TYR A 505 -6.22 -18.77 3.91
CA TYR A 505 -7.07 -18.79 2.71
C TYR A 505 -6.37 -19.43 1.51
N VAL A 506 -5.07 -19.60 1.56
CA VAL A 506 -4.24 -20.10 0.46
C VAL A 506 -4.00 -21.61 0.55
N SER A 507 -4.07 -22.20 1.74
CA SER A 507 -4.00 -23.64 1.89
C SER A 507 -5.34 -24.29 1.55
N MET A 508 -5.40 -25.03 0.45
CA MET A 508 -6.58 -25.81 0.06
C MET A 508 -7.06 -26.71 1.22
N LYS A 509 -6.15 -27.31 1.97
CA LYS A 509 -6.44 -28.12 3.15
C LYS A 509 -7.14 -27.31 4.26
N ASN A 510 -6.70 -26.09 4.52
CA ASN A 510 -7.33 -25.23 5.50
C ASN A 510 -8.68 -24.73 5.01
N TYR A 511 -8.77 -24.34 3.73
CA TYR A 511 -10.02 -23.93 3.10
C TYR A 511 -11.08 -25.04 3.17
N THR A 512 -10.71 -26.28 2.78
CA THR A 512 -11.63 -27.43 2.85
C THR A 512 -12.10 -27.69 4.28
N ARG A 513 -11.19 -27.63 5.26
CA ARG A 513 -11.54 -27.80 6.68
C ARG A 513 -12.48 -26.71 7.21
N GLU A 514 -12.30 -25.46 6.79
CA GLU A 514 -13.21 -24.37 7.17
C GLU A 514 -14.57 -24.49 6.48
N MET A 515 -14.59 -24.87 5.22
CA MET A 515 -15.85 -25.15 4.49
C MET A 515 -16.63 -26.30 5.11
N GLU A 516 -15.94 -27.37 5.55
CA GLU A 516 -16.55 -28.49 6.26
C GLU A 516 -17.13 -28.09 7.62
N LYS A 517 -16.47 -27.18 8.35
CA LYS A 517 -16.99 -26.61 9.60
C LYS A 517 -18.22 -25.73 9.40
N MET A 518 -18.29 -24.97 8.32
CA MET A 518 -19.41 -24.08 8.02
C MET A 518 -20.65 -24.78 7.47
N ARG A 519 -20.57 -26.07 7.16
CA ARG A 519 -21.68 -26.88 6.57
C ARG A 519 -22.20 -27.99 7.49
N PRO A 520 -22.74 -27.70 8.69
CA PRO A 520 -23.26 -28.76 9.55
C PRO A 520 -24.58 -29.40 9.08
N MET A 521 -25.26 -28.90 8.03
CA MET A 521 -26.62 -29.32 7.69
C MET A 521 -26.92 -29.58 6.19
N GLN A 522 -25.98 -29.51 5.28
CA GLN A 522 -26.28 -29.85 3.88
C GLN A 522 -25.62 -31.14 3.46
N SER A 523 -26.45 -32.15 3.19
CA SER A 523 -26.09 -33.52 2.82
C SER A 523 -25.64 -33.71 1.35
N VAL A 524 -25.19 -32.64 0.68
CA VAL A 524 -24.70 -32.72 -0.70
C VAL A 524 -23.17 -32.83 -0.67
N GLU A 525 -22.63 -33.96 -1.12
CA GLU A 525 -21.20 -34.13 -1.37
C GLU A 525 -20.78 -33.17 -2.47
N VAL A 526 -19.92 -32.24 -2.13
CA VAL A 526 -19.30 -31.28 -3.10
C VAL A 526 -18.16 -32.03 -3.79
N SER A 527 -18.18 -32.02 -5.11
CA SER A 527 -17.13 -32.63 -5.90
C SER A 527 -15.76 -31.98 -5.64
N GLU A 528 -14.67 -32.73 -5.74
CA GLU A 528 -13.31 -32.19 -5.61
C GLU A 528 -13.05 -31.02 -6.60
N LYS A 529 -13.65 -31.10 -7.78
CA LYS A 529 -13.56 -30.02 -8.79
C LYS A 529 -14.21 -28.73 -8.30
N GLU A 530 -15.36 -28.79 -7.66
CA GLU A 530 -16.05 -27.61 -7.09
C GLU A 530 -15.29 -27.03 -5.91
N LYS A 531 -14.69 -27.88 -5.06
CA LYS A 531 -13.82 -27.43 -3.95
C LYS A 531 -12.63 -26.64 -4.48
N ILE A 532 -11.97 -27.14 -5.53
CA ILE A 532 -10.80 -26.50 -6.15
C ILE A 532 -11.22 -25.20 -6.84
N SER A 533 -12.33 -25.19 -7.56
CA SER A 533 -12.84 -23.98 -8.20
C SER A 533 -13.15 -22.89 -7.19
N SER A 534 -13.88 -23.23 -6.12
CA SER A 534 -14.24 -22.30 -5.05
C SER A 534 -13.02 -21.82 -4.25
N TRP A 535 -12.04 -22.69 -4.02
CA TRP A 535 -10.76 -22.30 -3.43
C TRP A 535 -9.99 -21.34 -4.33
N SER A 536 -9.87 -21.62 -5.63
CA SER A 536 -9.19 -20.77 -6.59
C SER A 536 -9.83 -19.40 -6.68
N GLU A 537 -11.16 -19.34 -6.67
CA GLU A 537 -11.92 -18.09 -6.61
C GLU A 537 -11.61 -17.29 -5.34
N SER A 538 -11.62 -17.95 -4.18
CA SER A 538 -11.27 -17.32 -2.90
C SER A 538 -9.84 -16.80 -2.89
N TYR A 539 -8.90 -17.59 -3.41
CA TYR A 539 -7.51 -17.19 -3.54
C TYR A 539 -7.37 -15.94 -4.41
N PHE A 540 -7.94 -15.94 -5.60
CA PHE A 540 -7.91 -14.79 -6.50
C PHE A 540 -8.55 -13.54 -5.91
N ASN A 541 -9.65 -13.68 -5.20
CA ASN A 541 -10.29 -12.57 -4.49
C ASN A 541 -9.42 -12.03 -3.34
N SER A 542 -8.54 -12.88 -2.79
CA SER A 542 -7.61 -12.47 -1.73
C SER A 542 -6.31 -11.82 -2.23
N LEU A 543 -6.04 -11.90 -3.53
CA LEU A 543 -4.79 -11.49 -4.18
C LEU A 543 -4.52 -10.00 -4.13
N ALA A 544 -4.79 -9.28 -3.18
CA ALA A 544 -4.37 -7.93 -2.93
C ALA A 544 -5.23 -7.27 -1.84
N MET A 545 -5.58 -8.05 -0.88
CA MET A 545 -6.10 -7.49 0.34
C MET A 545 -4.94 -6.89 1.13
N GLU A 546 -5.08 -5.65 1.55
CA GLU A 546 -4.21 -5.09 2.56
C GLU A 546 -4.45 -5.80 3.90
N PHE A 547 -3.38 -6.13 4.60
CA PHE A 547 -3.48 -6.73 5.92
C PHE A 547 -3.82 -5.67 6.97
N PRO A 548 -4.67 -6.01 7.97
CA PRO A 548 -5.01 -5.09 9.03
C PRO A 548 -3.79 -4.76 9.91
N LYS A 549 -3.81 -3.57 10.51
CA LYS A 549 -2.86 -3.17 11.56
C LYS A 549 -2.92 -4.17 12.70
N MET A 550 -1.80 -4.79 13.00
CA MET A 550 -1.60 -5.47 14.26
C MET A 550 -0.98 -4.47 15.26
N ASP A 551 -1.71 -4.06 16.24
CA ASP A 551 -1.14 -3.39 17.40
C ASP A 551 -0.85 -4.42 18.51
N LEU A 552 0.02 -4.03 19.45
CA LEU A 552 0.40 -4.91 20.55
C LEU A 552 -0.79 -5.28 21.45
N LEU A 553 -1.77 -4.40 21.58
CA LEU A 553 -2.98 -4.64 22.38
C LEU A 553 -3.90 -5.65 21.71
N SER A 554 -4.08 -5.58 20.39
CA SER A 554 -4.85 -6.59 19.66
C SER A 554 -4.12 -7.95 19.62
N PHE A 555 -2.78 -7.96 19.62
CA PHE A 555 -2.01 -9.19 19.77
C PHE A 555 -2.21 -9.83 21.16
N LEU A 556 -2.23 -9.03 22.22
CA LEU A 556 -2.41 -9.53 23.60
C LEU A 556 -3.88 -9.91 23.91
N SER A 557 -4.84 -9.22 23.32
CA SER A 557 -6.27 -9.43 23.58
C SER A 557 -6.89 -10.56 22.75
N ASN A 558 -6.45 -10.74 21.51
CA ASN A 558 -6.90 -11.78 20.62
C ASN A 558 -5.79 -12.83 20.50
N HIS A 559 -5.93 -13.96 21.14
CA HIS A 559 -5.03 -15.12 21.00
C HIS A 559 -4.98 -15.70 19.57
N GLN A 560 -5.41 -14.95 18.59
CA GLN A 560 -5.46 -15.31 17.19
C GLN A 560 -4.50 -14.43 16.43
N LEU A 561 -3.33 -14.96 16.10
CA LEU A 561 -2.45 -14.51 15.01
C LEU A 561 -3.17 -14.67 13.65
N PHE A 562 -4.33 -14.08 13.50
CA PHE A 562 -5.08 -14.12 12.24
C PHE A 562 -4.98 -12.75 11.59
N LEU A 563 -4.21 -12.73 10.51
CA LEU A 563 -4.28 -11.70 9.51
C LEU A 563 -5.70 -11.75 8.91
N THR A 564 -6.62 -10.97 9.45
CA THR A 564 -7.94 -10.79 8.82
C THR A 564 -7.78 -9.80 7.69
N PRO A 565 -8.11 -10.17 6.46
CA PRO A 565 -8.05 -9.24 5.34
C PRO A 565 -9.03 -8.08 5.59
N VAL A 566 -8.57 -6.86 5.39
CA VAL A 566 -9.47 -5.69 5.37
C VAL A 566 -10.40 -5.87 4.17
N LYS A 567 -11.70 -5.75 4.39
CA LYS A 567 -12.75 -5.84 3.36
C LYS A 567 -12.75 -4.61 2.41
N ASN A 568 -11.61 -4.15 1.99
CA ASN A 568 -11.53 -3.11 0.98
C ASN A 568 -11.27 -3.74 -0.37
N MET A 569 -11.99 -3.28 -1.35
CA MET A 569 -12.07 -3.66 -2.75
C MET A 569 -10.96 -4.59 -3.23
N SER A 570 -11.37 -5.73 -3.78
CA SER A 570 -10.43 -6.66 -4.38
C SER A 570 -9.59 -5.94 -5.44
N SER A 571 -8.27 -6.07 -5.38
CA SER A 571 -7.37 -5.54 -6.40
C SER A 571 -7.58 -6.15 -7.78
N VAL A 572 -8.37 -7.22 -7.88
CA VAL A 572 -8.86 -7.71 -9.18
C VAL A 572 -9.69 -6.63 -9.87
N ALA A 573 -10.54 -5.89 -9.14
CA ALA A 573 -11.26 -4.74 -9.70
C ALA A 573 -10.30 -3.65 -10.18
N PHE A 574 -9.25 -3.39 -9.42
CA PHE A 574 -8.18 -2.46 -9.76
C PHE A 574 -7.45 -2.85 -11.05
N TRP A 575 -7.19 -4.13 -11.25
CA TRP A 575 -6.61 -4.66 -12.48
C TRP A 575 -7.44 -4.34 -13.72
N PHE A 576 -8.76 -4.36 -13.56
CA PHE A 576 -9.66 -4.12 -14.69
C PHE A 576 -9.78 -2.65 -15.07
N THR A 577 -9.63 -1.71 -14.13
CA THR A 577 -10.05 -0.33 -14.35
C THR A 577 -8.95 0.71 -14.24
N ASN A 578 -8.02 0.57 -13.31
CA ASN A 578 -7.11 1.69 -12.98
C ASN A 578 -6.02 2.00 -13.99
N PHE A 579 -5.69 1.06 -14.88
CA PHE A 579 -4.62 1.26 -15.86
C PHE A 579 -5.13 1.47 -17.27
N THR A 580 -6.43 1.62 -17.47
CA THR A 580 -7.04 1.62 -18.80
C THR A 580 -7.42 3.00 -19.31
N GLY A 581 -7.48 4.01 -18.45
CA GLY A 581 -7.79 5.38 -18.83
C GLY A 581 -8.17 6.20 -17.61
N CYS A 582 -8.11 7.51 -17.70
CA CYS A 582 -8.56 8.40 -16.62
C CYS A 582 -9.16 9.68 -17.19
N LEU A 583 -10.10 10.25 -16.40
CA LEU A 583 -10.59 11.59 -16.59
C LEU A 583 -9.64 12.57 -15.89
N PHE A 584 -9.19 13.57 -16.60
CA PHE A 584 -8.27 14.57 -16.10
C PHE A 584 -8.94 15.95 -16.02
N SER A 585 -8.75 16.63 -14.89
CA SER A 585 -9.13 18.03 -14.70
C SER A 585 -8.16 18.72 -13.73
N ASP A 586 -7.58 19.85 -14.18
CA ASP A 586 -6.79 20.71 -13.29
C ASP A 586 -7.65 21.38 -12.22
N LYS A 587 -8.92 21.65 -12.53
CA LYS A 587 -9.84 22.38 -11.67
C LYS A 587 -10.52 21.51 -10.62
N TYR A 588 -10.74 20.21 -10.93
CA TYR A 588 -11.48 19.28 -10.11
C TYR A 588 -10.64 18.03 -9.75
N PRO A 589 -9.72 18.15 -8.79
CA PRO A 589 -8.89 17.02 -8.35
C PRO A 589 -9.77 15.84 -7.91
N TYR A 590 -9.38 14.61 -8.21
CA TYR A 590 -10.13 13.39 -7.88
C TYR A 590 -11.50 13.22 -8.56
N ILE A 591 -11.86 14.01 -9.57
CA ILE A 591 -13.14 13.82 -10.27
C ILE A 591 -13.27 12.42 -10.87
N ASP A 592 -12.18 11.87 -11.42
CA ASP A 592 -12.14 10.50 -11.94
C ASP A 592 -12.44 9.45 -10.85
N TYR A 593 -11.96 9.68 -9.63
CA TYR A 593 -12.27 8.82 -8.47
C TYR A 593 -13.77 8.79 -8.20
N PHE A 594 -14.43 9.94 -8.08
CA PHE A 594 -15.87 10.00 -7.79
C PHE A 594 -16.70 9.33 -8.88
N ILE A 595 -16.36 9.54 -10.14
CA ILE A 595 -17.08 8.95 -11.28
C ILE A 595 -16.83 7.43 -11.34
N ARG A 596 -15.61 6.96 -11.11
CA ARG A 596 -15.31 5.52 -11.07
C ARG A 596 -15.97 4.81 -9.91
N GLN A 597 -16.12 5.46 -8.76
CA GLN A 597 -16.85 4.87 -7.63
C GLN A 597 -18.31 4.54 -8.02
N MET A 598 -18.92 5.27 -8.94
CA MET A 598 -20.26 4.95 -9.46
C MET A 598 -20.29 3.65 -10.29
N LEU A 599 -19.19 3.31 -10.98
CA LEU A 599 -19.06 2.01 -11.67
C LEU A 599 -18.81 0.87 -10.67
N MET A 600 -17.96 1.12 -9.68
CA MET A 600 -17.45 0.10 -8.77
C MET A 600 -18.44 -0.30 -7.68
N ASN A 601 -19.28 0.63 -7.23
CA ASN A 601 -20.24 0.40 -6.16
C ASN A 601 -21.60 0.03 -6.71
N ASN A 602 -21.91 -1.27 -6.77
CA ASN A 602 -23.24 -1.76 -7.15
C ASN A 602 -24.33 -1.52 -6.08
N ARG A 603 -23.92 -1.24 -4.86
CA ARG A 603 -24.84 -0.87 -3.76
C ARG A 603 -24.12 0.17 -2.92
N VAL A 604 -24.74 1.31 -2.75
CA VAL A 604 -24.42 2.19 -1.63
C VAL A 604 -24.64 1.33 -0.39
N GLN A 605 -23.54 0.96 0.29
CA GLN A 605 -23.67 0.28 1.57
C GLN A 605 -24.43 1.23 2.47
N ILE A 606 -25.64 0.85 2.84
CA ILE A 606 -26.30 1.47 3.97
C ILE A 606 -25.37 1.24 5.13
N LEU A 607 -24.95 2.33 5.77
CA LEU A 607 -24.22 2.25 7.03
C LEU A 607 -25.07 1.37 7.93
N GLN A 608 -24.67 0.12 8.12
CA GLN A 608 -25.25 -0.71 9.16
C GLN A 608 -24.84 -0.02 10.45
N ASN A 609 -25.79 0.62 11.11
CA ASN A 609 -25.62 1.22 12.40
C ASN A 609 -25.17 0.13 13.37
N SER A 610 -23.86 -0.03 13.51
CA SER A 610 -23.31 -0.56 14.75
C SER A 610 -23.53 0.55 15.75
N ILE A 611 -24.37 0.32 16.75
CA ILE A 611 -24.51 1.20 17.91
C ILE A 611 -23.17 1.12 18.66
N GLU A 612 -22.21 1.93 18.21
CA GLU A 612 -20.98 2.16 18.94
C GLU A 612 -21.22 3.33 19.90
N VAL A 613 -20.99 3.08 21.16
CA VAL A 613 -21.05 4.12 22.19
C VAL A 613 -19.84 5.04 22.03
N GLY A 614 -20.03 6.21 21.42
CA GLY A 614 -18.99 7.20 21.18
C GLY A 614 -19.11 7.85 19.80
N SER A 615 -18.39 8.94 19.53
CA SER A 615 -18.35 9.56 18.22
C SER A 615 -17.64 8.64 17.21
N THR A 616 -18.30 8.36 16.09
CA THR A 616 -17.73 7.59 14.99
C THR A 616 -16.77 8.44 14.17
N LYS A 617 -15.96 7.82 13.29
CA LYS A 617 -15.16 8.59 12.32
C LYS A 617 -16.05 9.41 11.38
N ASP A 618 -17.21 8.89 11.06
CA ASP A 618 -18.15 9.56 10.17
C ASP A 618 -18.74 10.82 10.83
N ASP A 619 -19.01 10.81 12.15
CA ASP A 619 -19.41 12.01 12.90
C ASP A 619 -18.36 13.10 12.84
N SER A 620 -17.09 12.73 13.08
CA SER A 620 -15.99 13.67 13.02
C SER A 620 -15.81 14.26 11.63
N VAL A 621 -16.08 13.49 10.57
CA VAL A 621 -16.05 13.94 9.18
C VAL A 621 -17.22 14.89 8.89
N ILE A 622 -18.42 14.60 9.36
CA ILE A 622 -19.60 15.43 9.22
C ILE A 622 -19.40 16.78 9.92
N ASP A 623 -18.90 16.77 11.14
CA ASP A 623 -18.56 17.98 11.89
C ASP A 623 -17.53 18.83 11.16
N TYR A 624 -16.48 18.22 10.63
CA TYR A 624 -15.46 18.92 9.85
C TYR A 624 -16.03 19.55 8.57
N LEU A 625 -16.80 18.79 7.80
CA LEU A 625 -17.43 19.25 6.58
C LEU A 625 -18.56 20.26 6.81
N SER A 626 -19.06 20.42 8.04
CA SER A 626 -20.02 21.48 8.39
C SER A 626 -19.47 22.89 8.15
N SER A 627 -18.12 23.03 8.17
CA SER A 627 -17.43 24.33 8.00
C SER A 627 -16.39 24.34 6.87
N HIS A 628 -16.07 23.17 6.27
CA HIS A 628 -15.05 23.06 5.24
C HIS A 628 -15.62 22.47 3.95
N SER A 629 -15.28 23.07 2.82
CA SER A 629 -15.62 22.55 1.49
C SER A 629 -14.68 21.43 1.06
N LEU A 630 -15.11 20.59 0.11
CA LEU A 630 -14.22 19.61 -0.51
C LEU A 630 -13.00 20.28 -1.17
N GLN A 631 -13.18 21.44 -1.76
CA GLN A 631 -12.08 22.22 -2.34
C GLN A 631 -11.03 22.59 -1.28
N ASN A 632 -11.45 22.95 -0.06
CA ASN A 632 -10.54 23.24 1.05
C ASN A 632 -9.79 21.98 1.49
N VAL A 633 -10.47 20.86 1.59
CA VAL A 633 -9.87 19.55 1.90
C VAL A 633 -8.79 19.19 0.89
N LEU A 634 -9.10 19.35 -0.39
CA LEU A 634 -8.22 18.98 -1.50
C LEU A 634 -7.17 20.05 -1.84
N SER A 635 -7.15 21.18 -1.18
CA SER A 635 -6.09 22.19 -1.31
C SER A 635 -4.84 21.84 -0.51
N GLY A 636 -4.93 20.86 0.40
CA GLY A 636 -3.79 20.34 1.14
C GLY A 636 -2.84 19.55 0.24
N SER A 637 -1.58 19.51 0.62
CA SER A 637 -0.54 18.78 -0.14
C SER A 637 -0.62 17.24 0.05
N ARG A 638 -1.32 16.77 1.06
CA ARG A 638 -1.37 15.33 1.43
C ARG A 638 -2.72 14.97 2.04
N LEU A 639 -3.18 13.75 1.74
CA LEU A 639 -4.37 13.18 2.34
C LEU A 639 -3.99 12.17 3.43
N SER A 640 -4.57 12.32 4.60
CA SER A 640 -4.53 11.34 5.69
C SER A 640 -5.69 10.35 5.59
N SER A 641 -5.74 9.39 6.50
CA SER A 641 -6.88 8.46 6.61
C SER A 641 -8.21 9.17 6.91
N PHE A 642 -8.16 10.37 7.48
CA PHE A 642 -9.33 11.19 7.76
C PHE A 642 -9.92 11.76 6.46
N GLU A 643 -9.09 12.35 5.60
CA GLU A 643 -9.53 12.83 4.28
C GLU A 643 -10.02 11.68 3.40
N GLY A 644 -9.45 10.49 3.55
CA GLY A 644 -9.98 9.28 2.89
C GLY A 644 -11.43 8.97 3.28
N SER A 645 -11.78 9.15 4.54
CA SER A 645 -13.17 9.02 5.01
C SER A 645 -14.08 10.13 4.42
N ILE A 646 -13.56 11.36 4.28
CA ILE A 646 -14.25 12.46 3.60
C ILE A 646 -14.55 12.09 2.13
N LEU A 647 -13.55 11.61 1.41
CA LEU A 647 -13.73 11.22 0.00
C LEU A 647 -14.77 10.11 -0.14
N LYS A 648 -14.77 9.14 0.77
CA LYS A 648 -15.75 8.04 0.78
C LYS A 648 -17.17 8.57 0.97
N LEU A 649 -17.43 9.39 1.99
CA LEU A 649 -18.76 9.96 2.24
C LEU A 649 -19.21 10.88 1.10
N LYS A 650 -18.32 11.73 0.61
CA LYS A 650 -18.61 12.60 -0.53
C LYS A 650 -18.90 11.80 -1.81
N SER A 651 -18.21 10.67 -2.05
CA SER A 651 -18.50 9.82 -3.21
C SER A 651 -19.89 9.19 -3.16
N GLN A 652 -20.37 8.84 -1.99
CA GLN A 652 -21.75 8.35 -1.80
C GLN A 652 -22.78 9.45 -2.10
N TYR A 653 -22.57 10.65 -1.59
CA TYR A 653 -23.42 11.81 -1.91
C TYR A 653 -23.41 12.12 -3.40
N PHE A 654 -22.22 12.15 -4.03
CA PHE A 654 -22.05 12.38 -5.46
C PHE A 654 -22.89 11.41 -6.30
N ALA A 655 -22.78 10.12 -6.04
CA ALA A 655 -23.54 9.09 -6.74
C ALA A 655 -25.05 9.23 -6.50
N LYS A 656 -25.46 9.41 -5.25
CA LYS A 656 -26.88 9.54 -4.89
C LYS A 656 -27.53 10.74 -5.56
N TYR A 657 -26.86 11.89 -5.56
CA TYR A 657 -27.41 13.10 -6.18
C TYR A 657 -27.60 12.92 -7.69
N ILE A 658 -26.64 12.32 -8.39
CA ILE A 658 -26.76 12.06 -9.83
C ILE A 658 -27.89 11.09 -10.11
N TYR A 659 -28.02 10.00 -9.33
CA TYR A 659 -29.10 9.01 -9.50
C TYR A 659 -30.49 9.52 -9.14
N CYS A 660 -30.60 10.68 -8.47
CA CYS A 660 -31.89 11.36 -8.34
C CYS A 660 -32.38 12.00 -9.66
N HIS A 661 -31.45 12.29 -10.58
CA HIS A 661 -31.77 13.03 -11.82
C HIS A 661 -31.63 12.16 -13.08
N ILE A 662 -30.82 11.12 -13.02
CA ILE A 662 -30.53 10.21 -14.13
C ILE A 662 -30.77 8.78 -13.67
N ASP A 663 -31.40 7.97 -14.51
CA ASP A 663 -31.57 6.54 -14.23
C ASP A 663 -30.21 5.85 -14.00
N GLN A 664 -30.12 5.06 -12.94
CA GLN A 664 -28.87 4.44 -12.51
C GLN A 664 -28.30 3.47 -13.55
N ASP A 665 -29.17 2.65 -14.15
CA ASP A 665 -28.73 1.62 -15.09
C ASP A 665 -28.33 2.26 -16.43
N GLU A 666 -29.06 3.29 -16.86
CA GLU A 666 -28.70 4.05 -18.06
C GLU A 666 -27.39 4.80 -17.90
N PHE A 667 -27.16 5.41 -16.72
CA PHE A 667 -25.90 6.12 -16.46
C PHE A 667 -24.72 5.16 -16.32
N LYS A 668 -24.89 4.01 -15.68
CA LYS A 668 -23.86 2.96 -15.64
C LYS A 668 -23.53 2.44 -17.03
N ALA A 669 -24.54 2.17 -17.86
CA ALA A 669 -24.31 1.75 -19.24
C ALA A 669 -23.54 2.81 -20.05
N PHE A 670 -23.84 4.09 -19.83
CA PHE A 670 -23.09 5.20 -20.40
C PHE A 670 -21.63 5.22 -19.92
N LEU A 671 -21.39 5.07 -18.62
CA LEU A 671 -20.02 5.04 -18.06
C LEU A 671 -19.21 3.87 -18.63
N VAL A 672 -19.80 2.67 -18.71
CA VAL A 672 -19.17 1.49 -19.31
C VAL A 672 -18.78 1.76 -20.75
N ASP A 673 -19.68 2.33 -21.55
CA ASP A 673 -19.42 2.68 -22.94
C ASP A 673 -18.34 3.75 -23.06
N PHE A 674 -18.43 4.82 -22.25
CA PHE A 674 -17.45 5.92 -22.23
C PHE A 674 -16.04 5.42 -21.92
N TYR A 675 -15.87 4.66 -20.82
CA TYR A 675 -14.56 4.12 -20.47
C TYR A 675 -14.06 3.09 -21.49
N SER A 676 -14.94 2.27 -22.05
CA SER A 676 -14.56 1.28 -23.08
C SER A 676 -14.07 1.91 -24.37
N ARG A 677 -14.63 3.04 -24.78
CA ARG A 677 -14.18 3.80 -25.96
C ARG A 677 -12.90 4.59 -25.72
N ASN A 678 -12.60 4.88 -24.47
CA ASN A 678 -11.50 5.74 -24.06
C ASN A 678 -10.39 4.96 -23.34
N LEU A 679 -10.20 3.67 -23.67
CA LEU A 679 -9.14 2.86 -23.08
C LEU A 679 -7.74 3.40 -23.44
N PHE A 680 -6.82 3.28 -22.50
CA PHE A 680 -5.40 3.59 -22.63
C PHE A 680 -5.09 5.03 -23.04
N ARG A 681 -5.92 5.96 -22.61
CA ARG A 681 -5.68 7.39 -22.81
C ARG A 681 -6.25 8.22 -21.67
N GLU A 682 -5.72 9.39 -21.51
CA GLU A 682 -6.27 10.44 -20.68
C GLU A 682 -7.35 11.20 -21.45
N VAL A 683 -8.46 11.48 -20.80
CA VAL A 683 -9.60 12.20 -21.39
C VAL A 683 -9.84 13.48 -20.60
N PRO A 684 -9.91 14.65 -21.25
CA PRO A 684 -10.30 15.89 -20.60
C PRO A 684 -11.70 15.76 -19.97
N PHE A 685 -11.86 16.27 -18.75
CA PHE A 685 -13.14 16.23 -18.04
C PHE A 685 -14.26 16.97 -18.79
N GLU A 686 -13.91 18.01 -19.52
CA GLU A 686 -14.83 18.79 -20.35
C GLU A 686 -15.52 17.92 -21.41
N GLN A 687 -14.80 17.00 -22.03
CA GLN A 687 -15.36 16.06 -23.00
C GLN A 687 -16.43 15.16 -22.35
N PHE A 688 -16.17 14.69 -21.14
CA PHE A 688 -17.13 13.90 -20.38
C PHE A 688 -18.40 14.70 -20.06
N VAL A 689 -18.24 15.95 -19.60
CA VAL A 689 -19.34 16.85 -19.31
C VAL A 689 -20.22 17.09 -20.53
N GLU A 690 -19.61 17.35 -21.69
CA GLU A 690 -20.34 17.54 -22.95
C GLU A 690 -21.16 16.30 -23.32
N GLU A 691 -20.58 15.10 -23.23
CA GLU A 691 -21.30 13.86 -23.55
C GLU A 691 -22.46 13.57 -22.58
N VAL A 692 -22.29 13.85 -21.28
CA VAL A 692 -23.37 13.73 -20.27
C VAL A 692 -24.50 14.72 -20.57
N GLN A 693 -24.14 15.97 -20.86
CA GLN A 693 -25.13 17.02 -21.19
C GLN A 693 -25.93 16.67 -22.43
N GLN A 694 -25.26 16.16 -23.48
CA GLN A 694 -25.93 15.76 -24.73
C GLN A 694 -26.87 14.59 -24.54
N LYS A 695 -26.49 13.59 -23.73
CA LYS A 695 -27.28 12.36 -23.58
C LYS A 695 -28.39 12.47 -22.54
N PHE A 696 -28.11 13.11 -21.42
CA PHE A 696 -29.03 13.14 -20.26
C PHE A 696 -29.66 14.50 -20.00
N HIS A 697 -29.25 15.54 -20.73
CA HIS A 697 -29.70 16.92 -20.52
C HIS A 697 -29.51 17.40 -19.07
N PHE A 698 -28.49 16.87 -18.38
CA PHE A 698 -28.15 17.18 -16.99
C PHE A 698 -26.93 18.11 -16.96
N ASP A 699 -27.06 19.24 -16.26
CA ASP A 699 -25.96 20.19 -16.08
C ASP A 699 -24.94 19.66 -15.07
N PHE A 700 -24.10 18.75 -15.56
CA PHE A 700 -23.08 18.06 -14.76
C PHE A 700 -22.01 19.01 -14.24
N LEU A 701 -21.69 20.06 -15.02
CA LEU A 701 -20.64 21.00 -14.64
C LEU A 701 -21.06 21.84 -13.45
N THR A 702 -22.26 22.43 -13.49
CA THR A 702 -22.79 23.23 -12.34
C THR A 702 -22.89 22.35 -11.09
N PHE A 703 -23.35 21.11 -11.22
CA PHE A 703 -23.37 20.18 -10.07
C PHE A 703 -21.96 19.96 -9.50
N VAL A 704 -20.95 19.70 -10.33
CA VAL A 704 -19.58 19.47 -9.86
C VAL A 704 -18.99 20.72 -9.22
N GLU A 705 -19.25 21.91 -9.77
CA GLU A 705 -18.82 23.17 -9.15
C GLU A 705 -19.40 23.36 -7.74
N GLU A 706 -20.71 23.12 -7.59
CA GLU A 706 -21.38 23.17 -6.30
C GLU A 706 -20.83 22.11 -5.34
N PHE A 707 -20.64 20.87 -5.82
CA PHE A 707 -20.14 19.75 -5.02
C PHE A 707 -18.76 20.04 -4.41
N TYR A 708 -17.85 20.68 -5.16
CA TYR A 708 -16.52 21.05 -4.66
C TYR A 708 -16.54 22.26 -3.74
N ARG A 709 -17.43 23.23 -3.99
CA ARG A 709 -17.51 24.47 -3.20
C ARG A 709 -18.40 24.36 -1.97
N MET A 710 -19.30 23.41 -1.95
CA MET A 710 -20.25 23.22 -0.85
C MET A 710 -19.52 23.09 0.49
N SER A 711 -19.65 24.09 1.33
CA SER A 711 -19.36 24.07 2.75
C SER A 711 -20.66 23.85 3.51
N GLY A 712 -20.66 23.01 4.51
CA GLY A 712 -21.85 22.63 5.23
C GLY A 712 -22.36 21.22 4.86
N VAL A 713 -23.20 20.71 5.71
CA VAL A 713 -23.83 19.40 5.59
C VAL A 713 -25.33 19.57 5.72
N PRO A 714 -26.13 18.98 4.82
CA PRO A 714 -27.59 19.13 4.89
C PRO A 714 -28.16 18.60 6.20
N PHE A 715 -29.27 19.18 6.61
CA PHE A 715 -30.01 18.76 7.79
C PHE A 715 -31.51 18.69 7.44
N PHE A 716 -32.21 17.65 7.87
CA PHE A 716 -33.55 17.38 7.48
C PHE A 716 -34.50 17.26 8.67
N PHE A 717 -35.70 17.86 8.54
CA PHE A 717 -36.84 17.54 9.37
C PHE A 717 -37.82 16.71 8.56
N ILE A 718 -38.22 15.56 9.12
CA ILE A 718 -39.18 14.65 8.51
C ILE A 718 -40.46 14.71 9.35
N ARG A 719 -41.60 14.95 8.70
CA ARG A 719 -42.91 15.08 9.35
C ARG A 719 -43.99 14.34 8.57
N ASN A 720 -45.14 14.18 9.20
CA ASN A 720 -46.34 13.67 8.58
C ASN A 720 -46.14 12.31 7.88
N LEU A 721 -45.33 11.43 8.48
CA LEU A 721 -45.18 10.08 7.95
C LEU A 721 -46.52 9.34 8.06
N ASP A 722 -47.11 8.99 6.91
CA ASP A 722 -48.36 8.27 6.80
C ASP A 722 -48.20 7.06 5.86
N GLN A 723 -48.93 6.01 6.16
CA GLN A 723 -48.92 4.80 5.36
C GLN A 723 -50.39 4.37 5.08
N LYS A 724 -50.78 4.43 3.82
CA LYS A 724 -52.09 3.99 3.36
C LYS A 724 -52.02 2.71 2.55
N ILE A 725 -52.84 1.72 2.91
CA ILE A 725 -52.94 0.51 2.12
C ILE A 725 -53.93 0.77 1.00
N MET A 726 -53.50 0.66 -0.23
CA MET A 726 -54.31 0.77 -1.42
C MET A 726 -54.59 -0.65 -1.96
N THR A 727 -55.84 -1.05 -2.02
CA THR A 727 -56.26 -2.35 -2.54
C THR A 727 -56.95 -2.16 -3.89
N GLU A 728 -56.29 -2.55 -4.99
CA GLU A 728 -56.92 -2.70 -6.31
C GLU A 728 -56.86 -4.17 -6.71
N GLY A 729 -58.00 -4.88 -6.64
CA GLY A 729 -58.11 -6.30 -7.01
C GLY A 729 -57.24 -7.22 -6.15
N GLN A 730 -56.45 -8.08 -6.78
CA GLN A 730 -55.53 -9.02 -6.11
C GLN A 730 -54.20 -8.40 -5.68
N PHE A 731 -53.93 -7.16 -6.07
CA PHE A 731 -52.70 -6.45 -5.75
C PHE A 731 -52.98 -5.47 -4.61
N CYS A 732 -52.17 -5.52 -3.60
CA CYS A 732 -52.21 -4.61 -2.47
C CYS A 732 -50.92 -3.80 -2.51
N GLU A 733 -50.99 -2.51 -2.76
CA GLU A 733 -49.89 -1.56 -2.69
C GLU A 733 -50.01 -0.75 -1.40
N ARG A 734 -48.89 -0.34 -0.87
CA ARG A 734 -48.82 0.58 0.26
C ARG A 734 -48.29 1.91 -0.26
N LEU A 735 -49.04 2.98 -0.04
CA LEU A 735 -48.59 4.34 -0.30
C LEU A 735 -47.92 4.87 0.97
N VAL A 736 -46.66 5.20 0.88
CA VAL A 736 -45.91 5.87 1.94
C VAL A 736 -45.79 7.34 1.59
N SER A 737 -46.26 8.21 2.48
CA SER A 737 -46.21 9.65 2.28
C SER A 737 -45.58 10.32 3.50
N PHE A 738 -44.76 11.35 3.26
CA PHE A 738 -44.09 12.15 4.29
C PHE A 738 -43.66 13.49 3.73
N ASP A 739 -43.45 14.45 4.63
CA ASP A 739 -42.87 15.74 4.29
C ASP A 739 -41.45 15.82 4.73
N VAL A 740 -40.57 16.34 3.86
CA VAL A 740 -39.14 16.57 4.15
C VAL A 740 -38.85 18.06 3.98
N TRP A 741 -38.37 18.67 5.05
CA TRP A 741 -37.90 20.04 5.03
C TRP A 741 -36.39 20.09 5.24
N ASN A 742 -35.68 20.78 4.34
CA ASN A 742 -34.26 21.04 4.41
C ASN A 742 -34.03 22.52 4.75
N PRO A 743 -33.87 22.92 6.01
CA PRO A 743 -33.57 24.29 6.38
C PRO A 743 -32.11 24.72 6.15
N SER A 744 -31.21 23.79 5.79
CA SER A 744 -29.80 24.10 5.58
C SER A 744 -29.54 24.83 4.28
N GLU A 745 -28.36 25.43 4.16
CA GLU A 745 -27.91 26.12 2.94
C GLU A 745 -27.41 25.17 1.86
N CYS A 746 -27.42 23.86 2.12
CA CYS A 746 -26.88 22.82 1.24
C CYS A 746 -27.98 21.94 0.67
N ASN A 747 -27.85 21.56 -0.60
CA ASN A 747 -28.69 20.54 -1.19
C ASN A 747 -28.37 19.17 -0.60
N GLY A 748 -29.39 18.31 -0.43
CA GLY A 748 -29.19 16.97 0.10
C GLY A 748 -30.08 15.94 -0.57
N VAL A 749 -29.95 14.69 -0.15
CA VAL A 749 -30.71 13.55 -0.69
C VAL A 749 -31.25 12.71 0.45
N VAL A 750 -32.51 12.38 0.37
CA VAL A 750 -33.18 11.43 1.28
C VAL A 750 -33.54 10.19 0.48
N THR A 751 -33.25 9.01 1.00
CA THR A 751 -33.51 7.73 0.32
C THR A 751 -34.45 6.87 1.13
N LEU A 752 -35.50 6.38 0.46
CA LEU A 752 -36.44 5.40 0.99
C LEU A 752 -35.98 3.99 0.65
N TYR A 753 -35.80 3.17 1.66
CA TYR A 753 -35.49 1.73 1.53
C TYR A 753 -36.64 0.87 2.03
N SER A 754 -36.69 -0.34 1.50
CA SER A 754 -37.55 -1.39 2.03
C SER A 754 -36.76 -2.69 2.21
N GLU A 755 -37.18 -3.54 3.15
CA GLU A 755 -36.63 -4.89 3.25
C GLU A 755 -36.77 -5.66 1.94
N GLY A 756 -35.72 -6.47 1.62
CA GLY A 756 -35.75 -7.41 0.51
C GLY A 756 -36.77 -8.55 0.71
N ASP A 757 -36.88 -9.41 -0.28
CA ASP A 757 -37.69 -10.62 -0.17
C ASP A 757 -36.95 -11.66 0.70
N ASP A 758 -37.64 -12.75 1.10
CA ASP A 758 -37.09 -13.84 1.91
C ASP A 758 -35.80 -14.45 1.32
N TYR A 759 -35.59 -14.28 0.02
CA TYR A 759 -34.38 -14.71 -0.71
C TYR A 759 -33.26 -13.64 -0.78
N THR A 760 -33.59 -12.38 -0.49
CA THR A 760 -32.66 -11.25 -0.46
C THR A 760 -32.96 -10.37 0.74
N PRO A 761 -32.50 -10.75 1.94
CA PRO A 761 -32.85 -10.03 3.18
C PRO A 761 -32.27 -8.62 3.26
N ASP A 762 -31.43 -8.24 2.31
CA ASP A 762 -30.82 -6.90 2.27
C ASP A 762 -31.86 -5.82 1.96
N LEU A 763 -31.67 -4.64 2.57
CA LEU A 763 -32.47 -3.46 2.27
C LEU A 763 -32.32 -3.06 0.79
N GLN A 764 -33.46 -2.88 0.12
CA GLN A 764 -33.48 -2.45 -1.29
C GLN A 764 -33.92 -0.98 -1.36
N GLU A 765 -33.19 -0.22 -2.15
CA GLU A 765 -33.53 1.16 -2.47
C GLU A 765 -34.87 1.20 -3.27
N VAL A 766 -35.81 1.98 -2.77
CA VAL A 766 -37.07 2.21 -3.45
C VAL A 766 -37.01 3.51 -4.25
N LYS A 767 -36.56 4.60 -3.62
CA LYS A 767 -36.45 5.90 -4.26
C LYS A 767 -35.49 6.81 -3.52
N SER A 768 -34.61 7.48 -4.26
CA SER A 768 -33.81 8.61 -3.78
C SER A 768 -34.45 9.92 -4.25
N ILE A 769 -34.49 10.92 -3.37
CA ILE A 769 -35.23 12.16 -3.55
C ILE A 769 -34.30 13.33 -3.23
N PRO A 770 -34.06 14.25 -4.18
CA PRO A 770 -33.29 15.45 -3.91
C PRO A 770 -34.15 16.45 -3.10
N VAL A 771 -33.55 17.02 -2.07
CA VAL A 771 -34.22 18.06 -1.24
C VAL A 771 -33.32 19.29 -1.26
N TYR A 772 -33.78 20.31 -1.99
CA TYR A 772 -33.02 21.54 -2.16
C TYR A 772 -33.00 22.40 -0.90
N SER A 773 -31.97 23.19 -0.77
CA SER A 773 -31.77 24.14 0.31
C SER A 773 -33.03 25.01 0.51
N GLY A 774 -33.48 25.20 1.78
CA GLY A 774 -34.62 26.02 2.16
C GLY A 774 -35.98 25.49 1.75
N THR A 775 -36.06 24.29 1.11
CA THR A 775 -37.36 23.77 0.58
C THR A 775 -38.01 22.73 1.51
N CYS A 776 -39.35 22.70 1.44
CA CYS A 776 -40.12 21.62 2.03
C CYS A 776 -40.91 20.92 0.92
N ILE A 777 -40.70 19.61 0.79
CA ILE A 777 -41.35 18.80 -0.24
C ILE A 777 -42.23 17.72 0.38
N HIS A 778 -43.40 17.48 -0.25
CA HIS A 778 -44.25 16.33 0.05
C HIS A 778 -43.90 15.19 -0.87
N VAL A 779 -43.66 14.03 -0.28
CA VAL A 779 -43.25 12.82 -0.99
C VAL A 779 -44.29 11.74 -0.80
N SER A 780 -44.74 11.14 -1.90
CA SER A 780 -45.62 9.98 -1.90
C SER A 780 -45.03 8.89 -2.81
N VAL A 781 -44.80 7.72 -2.27
CA VAL A 781 -44.19 6.58 -2.98
C VAL A 781 -45.04 5.33 -2.82
N PRO A 782 -45.48 4.73 -3.95
CA PRO A 782 -46.19 3.44 -3.91
C PRO A 782 -45.18 2.30 -3.71
N MET A 783 -45.49 1.38 -2.82
CA MET A 783 -44.66 0.24 -2.47
C MET A 783 -45.41 -1.07 -2.63
N LYS A 784 -44.77 -2.09 -3.15
CA LYS A 784 -45.33 -3.44 -3.29
C LYS A 784 -45.51 -4.11 -1.92
N LYS A 785 -46.63 -4.76 -1.69
CA LYS A 785 -47.26 -5.19 -0.40
C LYS A 785 -46.39 -6.08 0.51
N ARG A 786 -45.38 -6.77 0.03
CA ARG A 786 -44.71 -7.83 0.81
C ARG A 786 -43.69 -7.36 1.83
N LYS A 787 -43.41 -6.07 1.95
CA LYS A 787 -42.31 -5.55 2.74
C LYS A 787 -42.80 -4.75 3.92
N TRP A 788 -42.44 -5.20 5.14
CA TRP A 788 -43.01 -4.63 6.38
C TRP A 788 -42.16 -3.49 6.94
N ASN A 789 -40.85 -3.53 6.79
CA ASN A 789 -39.96 -2.49 7.31
C ASN A 789 -39.59 -1.50 6.22
N ILE A 790 -39.79 -0.24 6.53
CA ILE A 790 -39.43 0.91 5.69
C ILE A 790 -38.40 1.69 6.47
N LEU A 791 -37.27 1.98 5.83
CA LEU A 791 -36.22 2.83 6.37
C LEU A 791 -36.11 4.09 5.52
N LEU A 792 -36.25 5.23 6.17
CA LEU A 792 -35.93 6.51 5.56
C LEU A 792 -34.53 6.93 6.00
N HIS A 793 -33.63 7.05 5.05
CA HIS A 793 -32.23 7.35 5.30
C HIS A 793 -31.88 8.73 4.74
N THR A 794 -31.24 9.56 5.55
CA THR A 794 -30.92 10.94 5.21
C THR A 794 -29.56 11.07 4.50
N ASN A 795 -28.91 9.96 4.19
CA ASN A 795 -27.61 9.88 3.49
C ASN A 795 -26.53 10.77 4.13
N PHE A 796 -25.83 11.55 3.31
CA PHE A 796 -24.87 12.53 3.78
C PHE A 796 -25.61 13.70 4.41
N SER A 797 -25.75 13.71 5.73
CA SER A 797 -26.47 14.74 6.49
C SER A 797 -25.98 14.83 7.93
N GLN A 798 -26.35 15.91 8.62
CA GLN A 798 -26.14 16.04 10.06
C GLN A 798 -27.08 15.14 10.89
N ASN A 799 -28.07 14.53 10.26
CA ASN A 799 -28.98 13.60 10.91
C ASN A 799 -28.38 12.20 11.13
N ASN A 800 -27.27 11.88 10.46
CA ASN A 800 -26.54 10.66 10.71
C ASN A 800 -25.50 10.87 11.84
N PRO A 801 -25.24 9.87 12.67
CA PRO A 801 -25.57 8.46 12.49
C PRO A 801 -26.77 7.94 13.25
N ASP A 802 -27.69 8.67 13.68
CA ASP A 802 -28.79 8.20 14.55
C ASP A 802 -29.71 7.14 13.94
#